data_fc23bbdbfc1cb350b4d1f861608112fd
#
_entry.id   fc23bbdbfc1cb350b4d1f861608112fd
#
_cell.length_a   1.000
_cell.length_b   1.000
_cell.length_c   1.000
_cell.angle_alpha   90.00
_cell.angle_beta   90.00
_cell.angle_gamma   90.00
#
_symmetry.space_group_name_H-M   'P 1'
#
loop_
_entity.id
_entity.type
_entity.pdbx_description
1 polymer ?
#
loop_
_entity_poly.entity_id
_entity_poly.type
_entity_poly.pdbx_seq_one_letter_code
_entity_poly.pdbx_strand_id
1 'polypeptide(L)'
;MKISRAVYAPFAFLLPVALTHAQAAATDEQTMIVTAAPGGISELDTPASVSVVNGDDLRHAAPQVNLSENLGSVPGLQIQNRQNFAQDLQLSMRGFGSRSTYGVRGIRMYVDGIPATMPDGQGYTSNFDLNSIESVDVLRGPFSALYGNASGGVINVKTETGEQPAKIEAGTWYGSYGSVRYGLKASGATGDGTQAGDVDYTVSTTRFTTHGYRDHSGARKNPANAKLGVRLDEASKLTLLFNSVDIKANDPGGLTRDEWRENPRQSPRGDEFNTRKTTKQTQAGLRYERALTENDDISVMAYAGERETRQFQSFKQGFQAAPSNPGGVIDLTRHYQGIDSRWTHRDALLSLPVSFTLGLDYENMSEDRKGFENYRLINGAPQYGEKGNLRRNERNLMWNVDPYLQTTWQLTDKLSLDAGVRYSNIWFDSNDFYVVPGNGDDSGEANYHKWLPAGSLKYALTDAWNVYASYGRGFETPTINELSYRSNGQSGLNFALKPSTSDTVEIGSKTRIGNGLLTAALFRTDTDNEIVVDESVGSGRSSYKNAGKTRRQGVELALDQQFGDAWKLKAAWTYLDATYRTNVCRTGDCNGNRMPGIARNMLYTSFGYEPETGWYAGGDVRYMSSIMANDANTDKAPSYTTVGLNTGYKFQRGNWLLDVFGRVDNLFDKSYVGSVIVNESNGRYYEPAPGRNYGVGASVSYRFE
;
A
#
# COMPACT_ATOMS: atom_id res chain seq x y z
N MET A 1 7.40 -41.28 32.62
CA MET A 1 8.61 -41.10 31.81
C MET A 1 8.36 -40.00 30.83
N LYS A 2 8.77 -38.73 31.17
CA LYS A 2 8.51 -37.53 30.36
C LYS A 2 9.70 -37.33 29.45
N ILE A 3 9.49 -37.34 28.15
CA ILE A 3 10.53 -36.99 27.16
C ILE A 3 10.32 -35.53 26.77
N SER A 4 11.33 -34.75 27.16
CA SER A 4 11.49 -33.34 26.82
C SER A 4 11.81 -33.19 25.34
N ARG A 5 11.04 -32.34 24.61
CA ARG A 5 11.38 -31.96 23.25
C ARG A 5 12.30 -30.73 23.28
N ALA A 6 13.50 -30.93 22.80
CA ALA A 6 14.50 -29.88 22.62
C ALA A 6 14.08 -28.93 21.50
N VAL A 7 14.16 -27.63 21.80
CA VAL A 7 14.00 -26.52 20.84
C VAL A 7 15.34 -26.35 20.13
N TYR A 8 15.40 -26.58 18.83
CA TYR A 8 16.54 -26.21 18.01
C TYR A 8 16.48 -24.74 17.67
N ALA A 9 17.41 -23.96 18.22
CA ALA A 9 17.72 -22.62 17.76
C ALA A 9 18.72 -22.70 16.60
N PRO A 10 18.57 -21.93 15.52
CA PRO A 10 19.59 -21.87 14.49
C PRO A 10 20.80 -21.06 15.00
N PHE A 11 21.96 -21.68 14.98
CA PHE A 11 23.23 -21.03 15.23
C PHE A 11 23.57 -20.01 14.17
N ALA A 12 23.77 -18.76 14.59
CA ALA A 12 24.36 -17.72 13.75
C ALA A 12 25.87 -17.96 13.65
N PHE A 13 26.36 -18.23 12.43
CA PHE A 13 27.80 -18.22 12.16
C PHE A 13 28.25 -16.76 12.05
N LEU A 14 28.93 -16.28 13.07
CA LEU A 14 29.74 -15.05 13.03
C LEU A 14 31.12 -15.39 12.43
N LEU A 15 31.34 -15.04 11.19
CA LEU A 15 32.65 -14.99 10.57
C LEU A 15 33.34 -13.66 10.96
N PRO A 16 34.58 -13.65 11.45
CA PRO A 16 35.31 -12.42 11.67
C PRO A 16 35.78 -11.89 10.31
N VAL A 17 35.23 -10.77 9.87
CA VAL A 17 35.74 -10.02 8.71
C VAL A 17 36.87 -9.11 9.21
N ALA A 18 38.06 -9.36 8.73
CA ALA A 18 39.24 -8.49 8.97
C ALA A 18 39.00 -7.19 8.15
N LEU A 19 38.86 -6.07 8.86
CA LEU A 19 38.79 -4.72 8.29
C LEU A 19 40.16 -4.30 7.79
N THR A 20 40.38 -4.40 6.48
CA THR A 20 41.46 -3.66 5.82
C THR A 20 40.93 -2.30 5.43
N HIS A 21 41.49 -1.24 5.96
CA HIS A 21 41.22 0.14 5.58
C HIS A 21 41.74 0.38 4.18
N ALA A 22 40.89 0.33 3.18
CA ALA A 22 41.12 0.93 1.89
C ALA A 22 40.40 2.29 1.87
N GLN A 23 41.18 3.38 1.84
CA GLN A 23 40.65 4.70 1.52
C GLN A 23 40.21 4.65 0.04
N ALA A 24 38.90 4.50 -0.19
CA ALA A 24 38.31 4.66 -1.49
C ALA A 24 37.96 6.15 -1.70
N ALA A 25 38.27 6.66 -2.87
CA ALA A 25 37.86 7.99 -3.32
C ALA A 25 36.34 8.07 -3.30
N ALA A 26 35.81 9.18 -2.81
CA ALA A 26 34.38 9.46 -2.80
C ALA A 26 33.84 9.46 -4.24
N THR A 27 33.17 8.40 -4.64
CA THR A 27 32.25 8.40 -5.76
C THR A 27 30.95 9.04 -5.27
N ASP A 28 30.33 9.89 -6.07
CA ASP A 28 29.03 10.50 -5.82
C ASP A 28 28.00 9.39 -5.54
N GLU A 29 27.85 9.01 -4.27
CA GLU A 29 26.81 8.08 -3.85
C GLU A 29 25.46 8.80 -3.98
N GLN A 30 24.57 8.27 -4.81
CA GLN A 30 23.16 8.68 -4.85
C GLN A 30 22.53 8.42 -3.48
N THR A 31 22.52 9.44 -2.65
CA THR A 31 21.87 9.41 -1.35
C THR A 31 20.36 9.35 -1.58
N MET A 32 19.73 8.22 -1.24
CA MET A 32 18.28 8.08 -1.35
C MET A 32 17.60 9.07 -0.38
N ILE A 33 16.82 9.96 -0.93
CA ILE A 33 16.10 11.00 -0.18
C ILE A 33 14.69 10.52 0.11
N VAL A 34 14.33 10.48 1.38
CA VAL A 34 12.97 10.12 1.84
C VAL A 34 12.05 11.31 1.65
N THR A 35 11.17 11.25 0.67
CA THR A 35 10.20 12.32 0.40
C THR A 35 9.01 12.28 1.37
N ALA A 36 8.78 11.15 2.03
CA ALA A 36 7.80 11.02 3.11
C ALA A 36 8.29 11.61 4.44
N ALA A 37 9.58 11.95 4.58
CA ALA A 37 10.10 12.63 5.75
C ALA A 37 10.06 14.16 5.57
N PRO A 38 9.82 14.94 6.64
CA PRO A 38 9.89 16.39 6.56
C PRO A 38 11.26 16.87 6.04
N GLY A 39 11.27 17.64 4.95
CA GLY A 39 12.48 18.27 4.41
C GLY A 39 13.36 17.39 3.51
N GLY A 40 12.93 16.19 3.11
CA GLY A 40 13.68 15.34 2.16
C GLY A 40 15.03 14.89 2.72
N ILE A 41 15.03 14.17 3.83
CA ILE A 41 16.24 13.70 4.55
C ILE A 41 16.66 12.33 4.00
N SER A 42 17.97 12.02 4.06
CA SER A 42 18.48 10.70 3.65
C SER A 42 17.86 9.57 4.48
N GLU A 43 17.78 8.37 3.92
CA GLU A 43 17.26 7.20 4.64
C GLU A 43 18.07 6.93 5.93
N LEU A 44 19.40 7.08 5.88
CA LEU A 44 20.28 6.93 7.04
C LEU A 44 19.94 7.94 8.15
N ASP A 45 19.65 9.19 7.79
CA ASP A 45 19.45 10.30 8.73
C ASP A 45 18.03 10.41 9.25
N THR A 46 17.06 9.79 8.60
CA THR A 46 15.65 9.80 9.03
C THR A 46 15.49 9.02 10.34
N PRO A 47 15.01 9.64 11.43
CA PRO A 47 14.89 8.99 12.75
C PRO A 47 13.59 8.18 12.87
N ALA A 48 13.31 7.35 11.88
CA ALA A 48 12.12 6.49 11.79
C ALA A 48 12.42 5.26 10.93
N SER A 49 11.63 4.20 11.05
CA SER A 49 11.66 3.07 10.13
C SER A 49 11.13 3.49 8.76
N VAL A 50 12.01 3.68 7.82
CA VAL A 50 11.71 4.03 6.44
C VAL A 50 12.46 3.11 5.49
N SER A 51 11.90 2.87 4.32
CA SER A 51 12.57 2.18 3.21
C SER A 51 12.23 2.88 1.91
N VAL A 52 13.23 3.09 1.07
CA VAL A 52 13.06 3.66 -0.27
C VAL A 52 13.33 2.56 -1.30
N VAL A 53 12.40 2.34 -2.21
CA VAL A 53 12.58 1.38 -3.32
C VAL A 53 12.55 2.16 -4.62
N ASN A 54 13.66 2.12 -5.35
CA ASN A 54 13.81 2.83 -6.62
C ASN A 54 12.95 2.22 -7.73
N GLY A 55 12.52 3.05 -8.67
CA GLY A 55 11.74 2.64 -9.82
C GLY A 55 12.44 1.60 -10.69
N ASP A 56 13.75 1.68 -10.85
CA ASP A 56 14.53 0.70 -11.61
C ASP A 56 14.49 -0.68 -10.96
N ASP A 57 14.60 -0.76 -9.63
CA ASP A 57 14.46 -2.01 -8.88
C ASP A 57 13.03 -2.57 -8.98
N LEU A 58 12.00 -1.70 -9.01
CA LEU A 58 10.61 -2.10 -9.20
C LEU A 58 10.35 -2.66 -10.60
N ARG A 59 11.02 -2.14 -11.62
CA ARG A 59 10.87 -2.54 -13.02
C ARG A 59 11.78 -3.67 -13.43
N HIS A 60 12.87 -3.93 -12.69
CA HIS A 60 13.90 -4.91 -13.05
C HIS A 60 13.30 -6.31 -13.22
N ALA A 61 13.40 -6.84 -14.43
CA ALA A 61 12.92 -8.18 -14.83
C ALA A 61 11.49 -8.50 -14.31
N ALA A 62 10.58 -7.51 -14.27
CA ALA A 62 9.26 -7.59 -13.66
C ALA A 62 8.12 -7.41 -14.67
N PRO A 63 6.94 -8.01 -14.42
CA PRO A 63 5.72 -7.77 -15.20
C PRO A 63 5.26 -6.30 -15.18
N GLN A 64 5.55 -5.56 -14.12
CA GLN A 64 5.15 -4.16 -13.87
C GLN A 64 3.63 -3.95 -13.87
N VAL A 65 2.91 -4.82 -13.20
CA VAL A 65 1.44 -4.79 -13.08
C VAL A 65 0.99 -4.38 -11.67
N ASN A 66 1.67 -4.92 -10.63
CA ASN A 66 1.32 -4.72 -9.23
C ASN A 66 2.56 -4.43 -8.37
N LEU A 67 2.40 -3.58 -7.35
CA LEU A 67 3.47 -3.30 -6.37
C LEU A 67 3.99 -4.54 -5.64
N SER A 68 3.21 -5.64 -5.57
CA SER A 68 3.62 -6.90 -4.92
C SER A 68 4.82 -7.59 -5.59
N GLU A 69 5.18 -7.17 -6.79
CA GLU A 69 6.22 -7.84 -7.57
C GLU A 69 7.60 -7.64 -6.96
N ASN A 70 7.96 -6.43 -6.57
CA ASN A 70 9.32 -6.07 -6.14
C ASN A 70 9.41 -5.25 -4.83
N LEU A 71 8.35 -5.16 -4.02
CA LEU A 71 8.40 -4.53 -2.69
C LEU A 71 8.71 -5.52 -1.54
N GLY A 72 9.14 -6.73 -1.83
CA GLY A 72 9.46 -7.75 -0.82
C GLY A 72 10.62 -7.35 0.11
N SER A 73 11.50 -6.46 -0.33
CA SER A 73 12.65 -5.97 0.44
C SER A 73 12.27 -4.98 1.57
N VAL A 74 11.00 -4.57 1.67
CA VAL A 74 10.52 -3.66 2.71
C VAL A 74 10.10 -4.46 3.95
N PRO A 75 10.84 -4.41 5.08
CA PRO A 75 10.45 -5.12 6.29
C PRO A 75 9.18 -4.52 6.89
N GLY A 76 8.40 -5.32 7.61
CA GLY A 76 7.13 -4.88 8.22
C GLY A 76 5.97 -4.72 7.25
N LEU A 77 6.19 -4.75 5.94
CA LEU A 77 5.17 -4.65 4.91
C LEU A 77 4.82 -6.06 4.40
N GLN A 78 3.62 -6.53 4.72
CA GLN A 78 3.05 -7.77 4.18
C GLN A 78 2.19 -7.44 2.97
N ILE A 79 2.61 -7.89 1.79
CA ILE A 79 1.87 -7.71 0.53
C ILE A 79 1.40 -9.08 0.07
N GLN A 80 0.09 -9.25 -0.02
CA GLN A 80 -0.53 -10.48 -0.50
C GLN A 80 -1.14 -10.23 -1.88
N ASN A 81 -0.62 -10.94 -2.89
CA ASN A 81 -1.17 -10.90 -4.23
C ASN A 81 -2.30 -11.92 -4.34
N ARG A 82 -3.51 -11.43 -4.50
CA ARG A 82 -4.74 -12.24 -4.56
C ARG A 82 -4.89 -12.97 -5.88
N GLN A 83 -4.13 -12.61 -6.93
CA GLN A 83 -4.38 -13.04 -8.31
C GLN A 83 -5.83 -12.80 -8.74
N ASN A 84 -6.44 -11.80 -8.14
CA ASN A 84 -7.80 -11.34 -8.34
C ASN A 84 -7.73 -9.84 -8.63
N PHE A 85 -7.74 -9.49 -9.90
CA PHE A 85 -7.61 -8.10 -10.35
C PHE A 85 -8.88 -7.26 -10.14
N ALA A 86 -10.00 -7.90 -9.75
CA ALA A 86 -11.19 -7.18 -9.32
C ALA A 86 -11.01 -6.52 -7.94
N GLN A 87 -10.05 -6.96 -7.15
CA GLN A 87 -9.76 -6.45 -5.83
C GLN A 87 -8.37 -5.83 -5.78
N ASP A 88 -8.17 -4.80 -4.93
CA ASP A 88 -6.86 -4.25 -4.65
C ASP A 88 -5.97 -5.29 -3.93
N LEU A 89 -4.65 -5.08 -3.95
CA LEU A 89 -3.71 -5.87 -3.17
C LEU A 89 -4.08 -5.81 -1.69
N GLN A 90 -3.93 -6.92 -0.99
CA GLN A 90 -4.07 -6.93 0.47
C GLN A 90 -2.74 -6.48 1.07
N LEU A 91 -2.71 -5.25 1.56
CA LEU A 91 -1.55 -4.65 2.21
C LEU A 91 -1.77 -4.60 3.72
N SER A 92 -0.75 -5.00 4.46
CA SER A 92 -0.71 -4.87 5.91
C SER A 92 0.67 -4.40 6.33
N MET A 93 0.73 -3.37 7.15
CA MET A 93 1.97 -2.80 7.64
C MET A 93 2.03 -2.96 9.17
N ARG A 94 2.99 -3.76 9.65
CA ARG A 94 3.07 -4.15 11.08
C ARG A 94 1.75 -4.71 11.63
N GLY A 95 0.96 -5.38 10.77
CA GLY A 95 -0.35 -5.94 11.10
C GLY A 95 -1.52 -4.97 11.03
N PHE A 96 -1.30 -3.67 10.81
CA PHE A 96 -2.37 -2.74 10.46
C PHE A 96 -2.84 -3.00 9.03
N GLY A 97 -4.14 -2.91 8.80
CA GLY A 97 -4.75 -3.21 7.50
C GLY A 97 -5.13 -4.67 7.25
N SER A 98 -4.69 -5.60 8.09
CA SER A 98 -4.99 -7.04 7.93
C SER A 98 -6.48 -7.38 7.93
N ARG A 99 -7.32 -6.56 8.59
CA ARG A 99 -8.78 -6.69 8.58
C ARG A 99 -9.41 -6.41 7.23
N SER A 100 -8.69 -5.72 6.35
CA SER A 100 -9.23 -5.29 5.07
C SER A 100 -9.25 -6.44 4.08
N THR A 101 -10.42 -6.99 3.86
CA THR A 101 -10.64 -7.96 2.79
C THR A 101 -10.65 -7.28 1.42
N TYR A 102 -11.09 -6.02 1.34
CA TYR A 102 -11.27 -5.27 0.08
C TYR A 102 -10.78 -3.83 0.25
N GLY A 103 -9.82 -3.43 -0.57
CA GLY A 103 -9.10 -2.15 -0.44
C GLY A 103 -8.02 -2.19 0.65
N VAL A 104 -7.38 -1.07 0.92
CA VAL A 104 -6.32 -0.90 1.91
C VAL A 104 -6.84 -0.11 3.11
N ARG A 105 -6.46 -0.48 4.32
CA ARG A 105 -6.82 0.18 5.58
C ARG A 105 -5.58 0.43 6.42
N GLY A 106 -5.63 1.46 7.25
CA GLY A 106 -4.57 1.74 8.23
C GLY A 106 -3.23 2.15 7.62
N ILE A 107 -3.18 2.34 6.31
CA ILE A 107 -1.99 2.79 5.56
C ILE A 107 -2.42 4.00 4.72
N ARG A 108 -1.72 5.11 4.90
CA ARG A 108 -1.93 6.31 4.07
C ARG A 108 -1.08 6.19 2.81
N MET A 109 -1.66 6.42 1.65
CA MET A 109 -0.98 6.29 0.36
C MET A 109 -1.12 7.57 -0.46
N TYR A 110 -0.04 7.91 -1.17
CA TYR A 110 0.03 9.08 -2.05
C TYR A 110 0.67 8.71 -3.40
N VAL A 111 0.28 9.45 -4.44
CA VAL A 111 0.98 9.49 -5.73
C VAL A 111 1.29 10.95 -6.03
N ASP A 112 2.56 11.33 -6.03
CA ASP A 112 3.03 12.72 -6.19
C ASP A 112 2.33 13.72 -5.25
N GLY A 113 1.95 13.28 -4.04
CA GLY A 113 1.26 14.08 -3.03
C GLY A 113 -0.27 14.09 -3.16
N ILE A 114 -0.86 13.55 -4.24
CA ILE A 114 -2.31 13.34 -4.32
C ILE A 114 -2.65 12.07 -3.53
N PRO A 115 -3.57 12.11 -2.56
CA PRO A 115 -3.94 10.93 -1.81
C PRO A 115 -4.53 9.82 -2.70
N ALA A 116 -4.00 8.60 -2.58
CA ALA A 116 -4.61 7.37 -3.07
C ALA A 116 -5.46 6.70 -1.96
N THR A 117 -5.44 7.28 -0.76
CA THR A 117 -6.32 6.97 0.37
C THR A 117 -7.36 8.06 0.47
N MET A 118 -8.63 7.68 0.48
CA MET A 118 -9.77 8.61 0.59
C MET A 118 -9.87 9.18 2.03
N PRO A 119 -10.64 10.26 2.24
CA PRO A 119 -10.78 10.90 3.56
C PRO A 119 -11.25 9.95 4.66
N ASP A 120 -12.03 8.90 4.32
CA ASP A 120 -12.48 7.86 5.25
C ASP A 120 -11.39 6.83 5.62
N GLY A 121 -10.17 6.96 5.12
CA GLY A 121 -9.07 6.03 5.35
C GLY A 121 -9.05 4.81 4.42
N GLN A 122 -9.94 4.73 3.42
CA GLN A 122 -9.91 3.66 2.44
C GLN A 122 -8.91 3.93 1.32
N GLY A 123 -7.86 3.11 1.23
CA GLY A 123 -6.84 3.21 0.20
C GLY A 123 -7.05 2.29 -1.00
N TYR A 124 -6.47 2.68 -2.15
CA TYR A 124 -6.48 1.93 -3.41
C TYR A 124 -5.08 1.94 -4.03
N THR A 125 -4.67 0.78 -4.57
CA THR A 125 -3.40 0.63 -5.31
C THR A 125 -3.61 0.57 -6.83
N SER A 126 -4.85 0.62 -7.27
CA SER A 126 -5.23 0.38 -8.65
C SER A 126 -4.74 1.45 -9.64
N ASN A 127 -4.53 2.69 -9.18
CA ASN A 127 -4.11 3.82 -9.99
C ASN A 127 -2.57 4.02 -10.07
N PHE A 128 -1.76 3.11 -9.51
CA PHE A 128 -0.31 3.18 -9.64
C PHE A 128 0.12 2.66 -11.02
N ASP A 129 0.78 3.51 -11.80
CA ASP A 129 1.44 3.12 -13.05
C ASP A 129 2.93 2.89 -12.81
N LEU A 130 3.32 1.61 -12.65
CA LEU A 130 4.71 1.23 -12.37
C LEU A 130 5.69 1.64 -13.47
N ASN A 131 5.18 1.91 -14.67
CA ASN A 131 5.99 2.33 -15.80
C ASN A 131 6.69 3.70 -15.57
N SER A 132 6.11 4.57 -14.76
CA SER A 132 6.60 5.92 -14.49
C SER A 132 7.01 6.19 -13.03
N ILE A 133 7.07 5.17 -12.18
CA ILE A 133 7.48 5.36 -10.78
C ILE A 133 8.99 5.60 -10.70
N GLU A 134 9.39 6.69 -10.07
CA GLU A 134 10.79 7.01 -9.71
C GLU A 134 11.18 6.31 -8.40
N SER A 135 10.33 6.40 -7.38
CA SER A 135 10.55 5.75 -6.08
C SER A 135 9.24 5.45 -5.35
N VAL A 136 9.33 4.50 -4.43
CA VAL A 136 8.29 4.23 -3.43
C VAL A 136 8.92 4.33 -2.06
N ASP A 137 8.50 5.34 -1.28
CA ASP A 137 8.92 5.53 0.10
C ASP A 137 7.90 4.86 1.02
N VAL A 138 8.36 4.02 1.92
CA VAL A 138 7.53 3.32 2.89
C VAL A 138 7.96 3.72 4.31
N LEU A 139 7.18 4.61 4.92
CA LEU A 139 7.36 5.06 6.30
C LEU A 139 6.50 4.20 7.23
N ARG A 140 7.10 3.63 8.26
CA ARG A 140 6.46 2.78 9.26
C ARG A 140 6.57 3.39 10.65
N GLY A 141 5.64 3.03 11.53
CA GLY A 141 5.73 3.39 12.95
C GLY A 141 5.27 4.79 13.30
N PRO A 142 5.82 5.39 14.38
CA PRO A 142 5.26 6.54 15.09
C PRO A 142 4.96 7.77 14.24
N PHE A 143 5.82 8.11 13.29
CA PHE A 143 5.66 9.31 12.46
C PHE A 143 4.54 9.23 11.43
N SER A 144 3.97 8.03 11.17
CA SER A 144 2.76 7.91 10.35
C SER A 144 1.59 8.69 10.90
N ALA A 145 1.56 8.94 12.21
CA ALA A 145 0.56 9.76 12.88
C ALA A 145 0.42 11.17 12.30
N LEU A 146 1.51 11.75 11.80
CA LEU A 146 1.52 13.10 11.22
C LEU A 146 0.83 13.17 9.84
N TYR A 147 0.49 12.02 9.26
CA TYR A 147 -0.26 11.91 8.00
C TYR A 147 -1.77 11.69 8.19
N GLY A 148 -2.26 11.71 9.44
CA GLY A 148 -3.69 11.67 9.78
C GLY A 148 -4.24 10.26 9.95
N ASN A 149 -5.34 9.96 9.28
CA ASN A 149 -6.15 8.74 9.42
C ASN A 149 -5.40 7.46 8.97
N ALA A 150 -4.32 7.11 9.68
CA ALA A 150 -3.54 5.89 9.49
C ALA A 150 -2.69 5.60 10.73
N SER A 151 -2.59 4.32 11.12
CA SER A 151 -1.76 3.88 12.26
C SER A 151 -0.61 2.97 11.84
N GLY A 152 -0.69 2.34 10.67
CA GLY A 152 0.30 1.38 10.19
C GLY A 152 1.52 2.04 9.56
N GLY A 153 1.29 3.05 8.74
CA GLY A 153 2.36 3.71 8.00
C GLY A 153 1.88 4.51 6.81
N VAL A 154 2.85 4.95 6.01
CA VAL A 154 2.64 5.73 4.80
C VAL A 154 3.38 5.08 3.64
N ILE A 155 2.74 5.00 2.49
CA ILE A 155 3.35 4.66 1.20
C ILE A 155 3.25 5.88 0.30
N ASN A 156 4.38 6.48 -0.02
CA ASN A 156 4.46 7.62 -0.93
C ASN A 156 5.09 7.17 -2.25
N VAL A 157 4.33 7.24 -3.32
CA VAL A 157 4.78 6.94 -4.68
C VAL A 157 5.13 8.25 -5.36
N LYS A 158 6.37 8.35 -5.82
CA LYS A 158 6.86 9.47 -6.60
C LYS A 158 7.04 9.01 -8.05
N THR A 159 6.47 9.77 -8.99
CA THR A 159 6.68 9.51 -10.42
C THR A 159 7.90 10.26 -10.94
N GLU A 160 8.51 9.74 -12.02
CA GLU A 160 9.70 10.31 -12.64
C GLU A 160 9.49 11.78 -13.00
N THR A 161 10.51 12.57 -12.79
CA THR A 161 10.62 13.93 -13.32
C THR A 161 11.42 13.88 -14.62
N GLY A 162 11.00 14.62 -15.64
CA GLY A 162 11.71 14.66 -16.91
C GLY A 162 13.08 15.32 -16.75
N GLU A 163 14.07 14.78 -17.45
CA GLU A 163 15.47 15.23 -17.46
C GLU A 163 15.98 15.37 -18.89
N GLN A 164 17.10 16.06 -19.09
CA GLN A 164 17.85 16.05 -20.34
C GLN A 164 18.90 14.93 -20.35
N PRO A 165 19.13 14.26 -21.49
CA PRO A 165 18.38 14.39 -22.75
C PRO A 165 17.01 13.72 -22.67
N ALA A 166 16.05 14.25 -23.42
CA ALA A 166 14.72 13.64 -23.52
C ALA A 166 14.81 12.19 -23.99
N LYS A 167 13.88 11.34 -23.53
CA LYS A 167 13.84 9.92 -23.89
C LYS A 167 12.42 9.42 -24.16
N ILE A 168 12.34 8.41 -25.03
CA ILE A 168 11.11 7.62 -25.24
C ILE A 168 11.44 6.18 -24.93
N GLU A 169 10.53 5.52 -24.20
CA GLU A 169 10.65 4.12 -23.80
C GLU A 169 9.39 3.35 -24.18
N ALA A 170 9.58 2.14 -24.72
CA ALA A 170 8.51 1.19 -25.00
C ALA A 170 8.87 -0.16 -24.38
N GLY A 171 7.92 -0.79 -23.69
CA GLY A 171 8.13 -2.08 -23.05
C GLY A 171 6.98 -3.04 -23.29
N THR A 172 7.28 -4.34 -23.28
CA THR A 172 6.29 -5.40 -23.39
C THR A 172 6.62 -6.55 -22.45
N TRP A 173 5.59 -7.25 -22.01
CA TRP A 173 5.67 -8.46 -21.20
C TRP A 173 4.65 -9.48 -21.69
N TYR A 174 5.08 -10.74 -21.80
CA TYR A 174 4.26 -11.90 -22.10
C TYR A 174 4.47 -12.94 -21.02
N GLY A 175 3.43 -13.32 -20.30
CA GLY A 175 3.49 -14.25 -19.19
C GLY A 175 2.48 -15.37 -19.26
N SER A 176 2.60 -16.30 -18.32
CA SER A 176 1.64 -17.38 -18.12
C SER A 176 0.21 -16.85 -18.01
N TYR A 177 -0.76 -17.70 -18.24
CA TYR A 177 -2.20 -17.43 -18.17
C TYR A 177 -2.69 -16.37 -19.17
N GLY A 178 -2.01 -16.25 -20.33
CA GLY A 178 -2.35 -15.26 -21.35
C GLY A 178 -2.11 -13.83 -20.90
N SER A 179 -1.18 -13.61 -19.98
CA SER A 179 -0.84 -12.28 -19.49
C SER A 179 -0.02 -11.54 -20.53
N VAL A 180 -0.46 -10.33 -20.89
CA VAL A 180 0.21 -9.44 -21.83
C VAL A 180 0.21 -8.03 -21.30
N ARG A 181 1.36 -7.36 -21.32
CA ARG A 181 1.50 -5.94 -20.98
C ARG A 181 2.24 -5.20 -22.07
N TYR A 182 1.76 -3.99 -22.38
CA TYR A 182 2.45 -3.00 -23.21
C TYR A 182 2.52 -1.69 -22.42
N GLY A 183 3.67 -1.03 -22.46
CA GLY A 183 3.88 0.27 -21.83
C GLY A 183 4.62 1.22 -22.78
N LEU A 184 4.24 2.49 -22.74
CA LEU A 184 4.92 3.59 -23.40
C LEU A 184 5.19 4.68 -22.41
N LYS A 185 6.36 5.31 -22.49
CA LYS A 185 6.74 6.46 -21.66
C LYS A 185 7.58 7.43 -22.48
N ALA A 186 7.30 8.72 -22.33
CA ALA A 186 8.13 9.81 -22.83
C ALA A 186 8.44 10.77 -21.71
N SER A 187 9.70 11.18 -21.59
CA SER A 187 10.15 12.13 -20.56
C SER A 187 11.23 13.04 -21.11
N GLY A 188 11.33 14.25 -20.57
CA GLY A 188 12.35 15.19 -20.98
C GLY A 188 12.24 16.52 -20.26
N ALA A 189 13.23 17.40 -20.49
CA ALA A 189 13.26 18.76 -19.98
C ALA A 189 13.80 19.72 -21.05
N THR A 190 13.47 21.03 -20.93
CA THR A 190 13.98 22.08 -21.83
C THR A 190 15.22 22.77 -21.27
N GLY A 191 15.46 22.67 -19.98
CA GLY A 191 16.60 23.28 -19.27
C GLY A 191 17.08 22.41 -18.13
N ASP A 192 17.89 22.97 -17.26
CA ASP A 192 18.38 22.30 -16.04
C ASP A 192 17.41 22.43 -14.84
N GLY A 193 16.25 23.06 -15.04
CA GLY A 193 15.23 23.26 -14.02
C GLY A 193 15.50 24.43 -13.08
N THR A 194 16.46 25.30 -13.39
CA THR A 194 16.84 26.44 -12.53
C THR A 194 16.31 27.80 -13.02
N GLN A 195 16.01 27.92 -14.31
CA GLN A 195 15.64 29.19 -14.93
C GLN A 195 14.13 29.32 -15.20
N ALA A 196 13.65 30.55 -15.21
CA ALA A 196 12.28 30.85 -15.60
C ALA A 196 11.99 30.37 -17.02
N GLY A 197 10.90 29.60 -17.19
CA GLY A 197 10.50 29.00 -18.45
C GLY A 197 11.05 27.58 -18.68
N ASP A 198 11.90 27.07 -17.80
CA ASP A 198 12.30 25.65 -17.86
C ASP A 198 11.09 24.75 -17.60
N VAL A 199 10.97 23.73 -18.42
CA VAL A 199 9.87 22.76 -18.40
C VAL A 199 10.42 21.37 -18.28
N ASP A 200 9.88 20.57 -17.36
CA ASP A 200 10.08 19.12 -17.30
C ASP A 200 8.76 18.39 -17.52
N TYR A 201 8.81 17.21 -18.16
CA TYR A 201 7.62 16.42 -18.40
C TYR A 201 7.89 14.92 -18.36
N THR A 202 6.90 14.16 -17.90
CA THR A 202 6.83 12.70 -18.02
C THR A 202 5.40 12.31 -18.32
N VAL A 203 5.22 11.50 -19.38
CA VAL A 203 3.92 10.95 -19.77
C VAL A 203 4.07 9.44 -19.96
N SER A 204 3.20 8.66 -19.34
CA SER A 204 3.19 7.21 -19.47
C SER A 204 1.79 6.65 -19.66
N THR A 205 1.72 5.53 -20.34
CA THR A 205 0.50 4.73 -20.47
C THR A 205 0.85 3.26 -20.54
N THR A 206 0.01 2.45 -19.92
CA THR A 206 0.17 1.00 -19.88
C THR A 206 -1.14 0.31 -20.23
N ARG A 207 -1.07 -0.82 -20.90
CA ARG A 207 -2.18 -1.74 -21.09
C ARG A 207 -1.76 -3.13 -20.63
N PHE A 208 -2.52 -3.70 -19.70
CA PHE A 208 -2.40 -5.06 -19.22
C PHE A 208 -3.67 -5.84 -19.48
N THR A 209 -3.54 -7.08 -19.95
CA THR A 209 -4.62 -8.05 -20.12
C THR A 209 -4.16 -9.42 -19.65
N THR A 210 -5.08 -10.22 -19.10
CA THR A 210 -4.81 -11.61 -18.68
C THR A 210 -6.09 -12.43 -18.69
N HIS A 211 -5.97 -13.75 -18.92
CA HIS A 211 -7.05 -14.69 -18.65
C HIS A 211 -7.14 -15.02 -17.15
N GLY A 212 -6.03 -14.79 -16.40
CA GLY A 212 -5.90 -15.05 -14.98
C GLY A 212 -5.52 -16.52 -14.68
N TYR A 213 -4.99 -16.73 -13.47
CA TYR A 213 -4.61 -18.06 -12.98
C TYR A 213 -5.83 -18.94 -12.68
N ARG A 214 -6.84 -18.36 -12.05
CA ARG A 214 -8.06 -19.06 -11.67
C ARG A 214 -9.11 -18.93 -12.79
N ASP A 215 -10.04 -19.88 -12.80
CA ASP A 215 -11.25 -19.76 -13.61
C ASP A 215 -11.98 -18.47 -13.20
N HIS A 216 -12.62 -17.81 -14.13
CA HIS A 216 -13.32 -16.55 -13.90
C HIS A 216 -12.44 -15.44 -13.25
N SER A 217 -11.17 -15.31 -13.64
CA SER A 217 -10.24 -14.30 -13.11
C SER A 217 -9.60 -13.41 -14.17
N GLY A 218 -10.14 -13.41 -15.39
CA GLY A 218 -9.68 -12.58 -16.49
C GLY A 218 -9.80 -11.09 -16.18
N ALA A 219 -8.85 -10.29 -16.66
CA ALA A 219 -8.78 -8.86 -16.37
C ALA A 219 -8.17 -8.02 -17.50
N ARG A 220 -8.53 -6.73 -17.49
CA ARG A 220 -7.88 -5.67 -18.24
C ARG A 220 -7.67 -4.47 -17.32
N LYS A 221 -6.45 -3.90 -17.34
CA LYS A 221 -6.06 -2.68 -16.59
C LYS A 221 -5.34 -1.73 -17.54
N ASN A 222 -5.76 -0.46 -17.60
CA ASN A 222 -5.16 0.58 -18.42
C ASN A 222 -4.87 1.81 -17.53
N PRO A 223 -3.70 1.91 -16.89
CA PRO A 223 -3.26 3.12 -16.21
C PRO A 223 -2.60 4.09 -17.17
N ALA A 224 -2.71 5.39 -16.86
CA ALA A 224 -2.00 6.47 -17.53
C ALA A 224 -1.59 7.52 -16.50
N ASN A 225 -0.44 8.14 -16.70
CA ASN A 225 0.10 9.17 -15.82
C ASN A 225 0.75 10.27 -16.65
N ALA A 226 0.61 11.53 -16.21
CA ALA A 226 1.33 12.66 -16.78
C ALA A 226 1.72 13.63 -15.68
N LYS A 227 2.95 14.14 -15.76
CA LYS A 227 3.54 15.13 -14.87
C LYS A 227 4.20 16.19 -15.74
N LEU A 228 3.89 17.45 -15.47
CA LEU A 228 4.46 18.63 -16.16
C LEU A 228 4.90 19.63 -15.11
N GLY A 229 6.20 19.89 -15.01
CA GLY A 229 6.79 20.94 -14.20
C GLY A 229 7.10 22.16 -15.03
N VAL A 230 6.83 23.34 -14.51
CA VAL A 230 7.19 24.61 -15.12
C VAL A 230 7.83 25.50 -14.07
N ARG A 231 9.06 25.92 -14.29
CA ARG A 231 9.73 26.92 -13.47
C ARG A 231 9.20 28.29 -13.82
N LEU A 232 8.53 28.97 -12.88
CA LEU A 232 7.94 30.30 -13.11
C LEU A 232 8.97 31.42 -12.97
N ASP A 233 9.83 31.29 -11.97
CA ASP A 233 11.02 32.12 -11.70
C ASP A 233 12.08 31.28 -10.96
N GLU A 234 13.22 31.82 -10.62
CA GLU A 234 14.30 31.14 -9.92
C GLU A 234 13.86 30.52 -8.57
N ALA A 235 12.84 31.10 -7.93
CA ALA A 235 12.35 30.71 -6.60
C ALA A 235 11.09 29.84 -6.64
N SER A 236 10.39 29.73 -7.79
CA SER A 236 9.07 29.08 -7.81
C SER A 236 8.89 28.09 -8.95
N LYS A 237 8.21 26.98 -8.65
CA LYS A 237 7.85 25.92 -9.57
C LYS A 237 6.36 25.60 -9.48
N LEU A 238 5.75 25.39 -10.63
CA LEU A 238 4.38 24.88 -10.76
C LEU A 238 4.44 23.47 -11.36
N THR A 239 3.78 22.51 -10.72
CA THR A 239 3.70 21.13 -11.23
C THR A 239 2.24 20.74 -11.45
N LEU A 240 1.92 20.33 -12.67
CA LEU A 240 0.64 19.77 -13.06
C LEU A 240 0.74 18.24 -13.05
N LEU A 241 -0.24 17.60 -12.44
CA LEU A 241 -0.32 16.15 -12.29
C LEU A 241 -1.63 15.64 -12.88
N PHE A 242 -1.56 14.53 -13.58
CA PHE A 242 -2.71 13.82 -14.11
C PHE A 242 -2.50 12.32 -13.96
N ASN A 243 -3.53 11.61 -13.49
CA ASN A 243 -3.51 10.17 -13.36
C ASN A 243 -4.89 9.60 -13.70
N SER A 244 -4.91 8.49 -14.44
CA SER A 244 -6.15 7.80 -14.83
C SER A 244 -5.96 6.29 -14.81
N VAL A 245 -7.03 5.54 -14.51
CA VAL A 245 -7.07 4.08 -14.64
C VAL A 245 -8.46 3.60 -15.05
N ASP A 246 -8.51 2.62 -15.97
CA ASP A 246 -9.72 1.87 -16.33
C ASP A 246 -9.44 0.37 -16.11
N ILE A 247 -10.21 -0.27 -15.22
CA ILE A 247 -10.09 -1.69 -14.88
C ILE A 247 -11.42 -2.37 -15.12
N LYS A 248 -11.37 -3.53 -15.81
CA LYS A 248 -12.46 -4.50 -15.87
C LYS A 248 -11.89 -5.85 -15.49
N ALA A 249 -12.45 -6.48 -14.48
CA ALA A 249 -11.94 -7.75 -13.98
C ALA A 249 -13.08 -8.64 -13.47
N ASN A 250 -12.96 -9.93 -13.75
CA ASN A 250 -13.77 -10.96 -13.16
C ASN A 250 -13.24 -11.28 -11.75
N ASP A 251 -14.15 -11.63 -10.84
CA ASP A 251 -13.84 -11.91 -9.44
C ASP A 251 -14.06 -13.41 -9.15
N PRO A 252 -12.99 -14.21 -9.00
CA PRO A 252 -13.12 -15.64 -8.74
C PRO A 252 -13.61 -15.95 -7.33
N GLY A 253 -13.58 -14.99 -6.40
CA GLY A 253 -13.91 -15.17 -4.99
C GLY A 253 -12.98 -16.08 -4.22
N GLY A 254 -13.19 -16.22 -2.92
CA GLY A 254 -12.45 -17.16 -2.06
C GLY A 254 -12.96 -18.59 -2.18
N LEU A 255 -12.12 -19.54 -1.77
CA LEU A 255 -12.42 -20.98 -1.69
C LEU A 255 -12.44 -21.44 -0.23
N THR A 256 -13.23 -22.48 0.04
CA THR A 256 -13.08 -23.28 1.26
C THR A 256 -11.79 -24.11 1.19
N ARG A 257 -11.39 -24.71 2.33
CA ARG A 257 -10.22 -25.61 2.37
C ARG A 257 -10.34 -26.79 1.43
N ASP A 258 -11.54 -27.39 1.34
CA ASP A 258 -11.78 -28.54 0.52
C ASP A 258 -11.81 -28.17 -0.97
N GLU A 259 -12.51 -27.10 -1.33
CA GLU A 259 -12.50 -26.55 -2.69
C GLU A 259 -11.07 -26.21 -3.15
N TRP A 260 -10.24 -25.60 -2.29
CA TRP A 260 -8.83 -25.30 -2.60
C TRP A 260 -7.98 -26.57 -2.82
N ARG A 261 -8.18 -27.58 -1.99
CA ARG A 261 -7.43 -28.85 -2.12
C ARG A 261 -7.84 -29.67 -3.33
N GLU A 262 -9.12 -29.64 -3.68
CA GLU A 262 -9.66 -30.33 -4.83
C GLU A 262 -9.19 -29.73 -6.14
N ASN A 263 -9.40 -28.42 -6.30
CA ASN A 263 -8.97 -27.66 -7.48
C ASN A 263 -8.71 -26.19 -7.12
N PRO A 264 -7.46 -25.77 -6.94
CA PRO A 264 -7.14 -24.38 -6.58
C PRO A 264 -7.53 -23.36 -7.66
N ARG A 265 -7.83 -23.80 -8.87
CA ARG A 265 -8.21 -22.90 -9.97
C ARG A 265 -9.70 -22.65 -10.07
N GLN A 266 -10.54 -23.48 -9.47
CA GLN A 266 -11.99 -23.36 -9.59
C GLN A 266 -12.55 -22.04 -9.09
N SER A 267 -13.68 -21.61 -9.65
CA SER A 267 -14.42 -20.41 -9.27
C SER A 267 -15.93 -20.66 -9.26
N PRO A 268 -16.45 -21.53 -8.36
CA PRO A 268 -17.87 -21.91 -8.38
C PRO A 268 -18.82 -20.74 -8.26
N ARG A 269 -18.43 -19.71 -7.49
CA ARG A 269 -19.26 -18.51 -7.30
C ARG A 269 -19.16 -17.55 -8.49
N GLY A 270 -17.96 -17.42 -9.07
CA GLY A 270 -17.73 -16.63 -10.27
C GLY A 270 -18.61 -17.11 -11.42
N ASP A 271 -18.64 -18.41 -11.64
CA ASP A 271 -19.40 -19.02 -12.73
C ASP A 271 -20.92 -18.89 -12.49
N GLU A 272 -21.40 -19.14 -11.25
CA GLU A 272 -22.82 -19.06 -10.92
C GLU A 272 -23.36 -17.63 -11.01
N PHE A 273 -22.61 -16.63 -10.47
CA PHE A 273 -23.11 -15.26 -10.28
C PHE A 273 -22.53 -14.26 -11.26
N ASN A 274 -21.60 -14.65 -12.12
CA ASN A 274 -20.85 -13.76 -13.01
C ASN A 274 -20.26 -12.57 -12.23
N THR A 275 -19.59 -12.89 -11.10
CA THR A 275 -19.00 -11.89 -10.21
C THR A 275 -17.88 -11.16 -10.91
N ARG A 276 -17.91 -9.83 -10.84
CA ARG A 276 -16.98 -8.96 -11.56
C ARG A 276 -16.96 -7.56 -10.98
N LYS A 277 -15.93 -6.81 -11.30
CA LYS A 277 -15.79 -5.40 -10.90
C LYS A 277 -15.26 -4.57 -12.06
N THR A 278 -15.82 -3.40 -12.22
CA THR A 278 -15.28 -2.33 -13.07
C THR A 278 -14.91 -1.14 -12.20
N THR A 279 -13.77 -0.54 -12.47
CA THR A 279 -13.32 0.67 -11.79
C THR A 279 -12.76 1.63 -12.82
N LYS A 280 -13.20 2.88 -12.76
CA LYS A 280 -12.61 3.99 -13.49
C LYS A 280 -12.24 5.06 -12.48
N GLN A 281 -11.06 5.64 -12.63
CA GLN A 281 -10.62 6.77 -11.82
C GLN A 281 -9.86 7.74 -12.69
N THR A 282 -10.14 9.02 -12.51
CA THR A 282 -9.38 10.11 -13.12
C THR A 282 -9.18 11.19 -12.09
N GLN A 283 -7.96 11.68 -11.97
CA GLN A 283 -7.61 12.75 -11.04
C GLN A 283 -6.57 13.69 -11.64
N ALA A 284 -6.61 14.93 -11.19
CA ALA A 284 -5.62 15.94 -11.52
C ALA A 284 -5.20 16.69 -10.27
N GLY A 285 -3.99 17.21 -10.27
CA GLY A 285 -3.43 18.04 -9.19
C GLY A 285 -2.58 19.16 -9.72
N LEU A 286 -2.47 20.19 -8.90
CA LEU A 286 -1.63 21.35 -9.12
C LEU A 286 -0.82 21.60 -7.86
N ARG A 287 0.50 21.54 -7.97
CA ARG A 287 1.42 21.88 -6.88
C ARG A 287 2.14 23.17 -7.22
N TYR A 288 2.12 24.12 -6.29
CA TYR A 288 2.92 25.32 -6.31
C TYR A 288 3.91 25.30 -5.17
N GLU A 289 5.19 25.47 -5.49
CA GLU A 289 6.30 25.52 -4.54
C GLU A 289 7.07 26.82 -4.73
N ARG A 290 7.40 27.50 -3.64
CA ARG A 290 8.17 28.75 -3.68
C ARG A 290 9.07 28.90 -2.46
N ALA A 291 10.34 29.21 -2.69
CA ALA A 291 11.22 29.79 -1.71
C ALA A 291 10.88 31.30 -1.55
N LEU A 292 10.30 31.67 -0.39
CA LEU A 292 9.94 33.08 -0.09
C LEU A 292 11.16 33.87 0.32
N THR A 293 12.04 33.24 1.08
CA THR A 293 13.34 33.75 1.54
C THR A 293 14.35 32.62 1.54
N GLU A 294 15.59 32.85 1.93
CA GLU A 294 16.59 31.78 2.14
C GLU A 294 16.16 30.79 3.25
N ASN A 295 15.30 31.24 4.16
CA ASN A 295 14.86 30.46 5.31
C ASN A 295 13.41 29.95 5.22
N ASP A 296 12.61 30.47 4.30
CA ASP A 296 11.17 30.22 4.22
C ASP A 296 10.76 29.61 2.90
N ASP A 297 10.10 28.47 2.96
CA ASP A 297 9.48 27.80 1.82
C ASP A 297 7.97 27.62 2.02
N ILE A 298 7.21 27.77 0.96
CA ILE A 298 5.80 27.37 0.91
C ILE A 298 5.58 26.32 -0.16
N SER A 299 4.66 25.40 0.13
CA SER A 299 4.14 24.42 -0.82
C SER A 299 2.63 24.33 -0.68
N VAL A 300 1.92 24.42 -1.80
CA VAL A 300 0.46 24.25 -1.85
C VAL A 300 0.13 23.26 -2.95
N MET A 301 -0.57 22.18 -2.57
CA MET A 301 -1.12 21.18 -3.47
C MET A 301 -2.64 21.30 -3.47
N ALA A 302 -3.26 21.45 -4.63
CA ALA A 302 -4.70 21.31 -4.80
C ALA A 302 -4.98 20.18 -5.79
N TYR A 303 -5.99 19.35 -5.51
CA TYR A 303 -6.34 18.23 -6.37
C TYR A 303 -7.83 17.96 -6.39
N ALA A 304 -8.29 17.33 -7.47
CA ALA A 304 -9.64 16.81 -7.60
C ALA A 304 -9.65 15.53 -8.42
N GLY A 305 -10.62 14.67 -8.16
CA GLY A 305 -10.78 13.42 -8.90
C GLY A 305 -12.18 12.82 -8.79
N GLU A 306 -12.41 11.86 -9.67
CA GLU A 306 -13.61 11.05 -9.70
C GLU A 306 -13.22 9.57 -9.75
N ARG A 307 -13.97 8.74 -9.01
CA ARG A 307 -13.84 7.28 -9.04
C ARG A 307 -15.21 6.63 -9.13
N GLU A 308 -15.42 5.90 -10.22
CA GLU A 308 -16.59 5.05 -10.43
C GLU A 308 -16.23 3.59 -10.12
N THR A 309 -17.11 2.88 -9.42
CA THR A 309 -16.95 1.45 -9.16
C THR A 309 -18.30 0.75 -9.29
N ARG A 310 -18.36 -0.30 -10.12
CA ARG A 310 -19.49 -1.21 -10.15
C ARG A 310 -19.01 -2.63 -9.90
N GLN A 311 -19.63 -3.30 -8.91
CA GLN A 311 -19.28 -4.66 -8.51
C GLN A 311 -20.51 -5.54 -8.43
N PHE A 312 -20.45 -6.73 -9.06
CA PHE A 312 -21.42 -7.79 -8.93
C PHE A 312 -20.91 -8.83 -7.93
N GLN A 313 -21.72 -9.11 -6.93
CA GLN A 313 -21.39 -10.02 -5.82
C GLN A 313 -22.18 -11.32 -5.91
N SER A 314 -21.74 -12.36 -5.16
CA SER A 314 -22.33 -13.70 -5.18
C SER A 314 -23.45 -13.87 -4.14
N PHE A 315 -24.56 -13.16 -4.30
CA PHE A 315 -25.73 -13.28 -3.41
C PHE A 315 -26.90 -14.00 -4.10
N LYS A 316 -27.44 -15.01 -3.44
CA LYS A 316 -28.67 -15.66 -3.90
C LYS A 316 -29.91 -14.78 -3.73
N GLN A 317 -30.90 -14.97 -4.56
CA GLN A 317 -32.15 -14.21 -4.57
C GLN A 317 -32.79 -14.13 -3.18
N GLY A 318 -32.89 -15.27 -2.46
CA GLY A 318 -33.52 -15.32 -1.15
C GLY A 318 -32.90 -14.39 -0.09
N PHE A 319 -31.57 -14.17 -0.16
CA PHE A 319 -30.88 -13.24 0.74
C PHE A 319 -31.19 -11.76 0.45
N GLN A 320 -31.64 -11.47 -0.77
CA GLN A 320 -31.93 -10.11 -1.23
C GLN A 320 -33.41 -9.76 -1.09
N ALA A 321 -34.22 -10.66 -0.53
CA ALA A 321 -35.68 -10.48 -0.46
C ALA A 321 -36.11 -9.40 0.57
N ALA A 322 -35.38 -9.25 1.68
CA ALA A 322 -35.72 -8.27 2.71
C ALA A 322 -35.56 -6.83 2.19
N PRO A 323 -36.50 -5.91 2.41
CA PRO A 323 -36.43 -4.51 1.98
C PRO A 323 -35.15 -3.79 2.44
N SER A 324 -34.65 -4.10 3.65
CA SER A 324 -33.40 -3.57 4.21
C SER A 324 -32.12 -4.16 3.59
N ASN A 325 -32.21 -5.18 2.71
CA ASN A 325 -31.03 -5.75 2.06
C ASN A 325 -30.63 -4.90 0.85
N PRO A 326 -29.41 -4.36 0.77
CA PRO A 326 -28.99 -3.44 -0.28
C PRO A 326 -28.67 -4.10 -1.64
N GLY A 327 -29.06 -5.37 -1.85
CA GLY A 327 -28.86 -6.11 -3.12
C GLY A 327 -27.44 -6.64 -3.30
N GLY A 328 -27.20 -7.29 -4.42
CA GLY A 328 -25.91 -7.92 -4.77
C GLY A 328 -25.07 -7.15 -5.78
N VAL A 329 -25.51 -5.96 -6.22
CA VAL A 329 -24.72 -5.05 -7.06
C VAL A 329 -24.43 -3.78 -6.30
N ILE A 330 -23.16 -3.42 -6.19
CA ILE A 330 -22.69 -2.13 -5.67
C ILE A 330 -22.39 -1.23 -6.87
N ASP A 331 -22.92 0.00 -6.86
CA ASP A 331 -22.70 1.01 -7.88
C ASP A 331 -22.36 2.33 -7.18
N LEU A 332 -21.11 2.75 -7.27
CA LEU A 332 -20.55 3.89 -6.54
C LEU A 332 -19.98 4.91 -7.51
N THR A 333 -20.29 6.19 -7.28
CA THR A 333 -19.57 7.32 -7.87
C THR A 333 -19.05 8.20 -6.75
N ARG A 334 -17.74 8.47 -6.73
CA ARG A 334 -17.07 9.31 -5.74
C ARG A 334 -16.43 10.49 -6.43
N HIS A 335 -16.74 11.68 -5.95
CA HIS A 335 -16.02 12.90 -6.28
C HIS A 335 -15.24 13.32 -5.05
N TYR A 336 -13.93 13.51 -5.20
CA TYR A 336 -13.06 13.90 -4.11
C TYR A 336 -12.14 15.04 -4.53
N GLN A 337 -11.78 15.88 -3.55
CA GLN A 337 -10.91 17.02 -3.74
C GLN A 337 -10.24 17.39 -2.44
N GLY A 338 -9.14 18.13 -2.52
CA GLY A 338 -8.44 18.59 -1.33
C GLY A 338 -7.39 19.65 -1.62
N ILE A 339 -6.90 20.20 -0.52
CA ILE A 339 -5.81 21.17 -0.50
C ILE A 339 -4.90 20.77 0.67
N ASP A 340 -3.62 20.55 0.38
CA ASP A 340 -2.54 20.51 1.37
C ASP A 340 -1.71 21.77 1.23
N SER A 341 -1.49 22.47 2.31
CA SER A 341 -0.66 23.68 2.35
C SER A 341 0.32 23.60 3.50
N ARG A 342 1.58 23.95 3.24
CA ARG A 342 2.63 23.97 4.26
C ARG A 342 3.56 25.15 4.07
N TRP A 343 4.01 25.68 5.19
CA TRP A 343 5.07 26.65 5.30
C TRP A 343 6.17 26.08 6.18
N THR A 344 7.40 26.11 5.69
CA THR A 344 8.59 25.65 6.42
C THR A 344 9.51 26.84 6.64
N HIS A 345 9.92 27.04 7.89
CA HIS A 345 10.89 28.05 8.32
C HIS A 345 12.10 27.39 8.94
N ARG A 346 13.30 27.83 8.57
CA ARG A 346 14.59 27.35 9.08
C ARG A 346 15.36 28.50 9.67
N ASP A 347 15.73 28.40 10.95
CA ASP A 347 16.47 29.45 11.65
C ASP A 347 17.23 28.84 12.84
N ALA A 348 17.84 29.66 13.64
CA ALA A 348 18.39 29.30 14.94
C ALA A 348 17.55 29.89 16.06
N LEU A 349 17.00 29.03 16.92
CA LEU A 349 16.31 29.42 18.14
C LEU A 349 17.15 29.01 19.36
N LEU A 350 17.41 29.97 20.26
CA LEU A 350 18.31 29.75 21.41
C LEU A 350 19.71 29.24 20.99
N SER A 351 20.21 29.68 19.85
CA SER A 351 21.46 29.25 19.21
C SER A 351 21.49 27.79 18.74
N LEU A 352 20.33 27.11 18.73
CA LEU A 352 20.18 25.76 18.16
C LEU A 352 19.55 25.85 16.76
N PRO A 353 20.10 25.18 15.75
CA PRO A 353 19.44 25.08 14.44
C PRO A 353 18.08 24.41 14.60
N VAL A 354 17.04 25.02 14.02
CA VAL A 354 15.67 24.53 14.09
C VAL A 354 14.97 24.70 12.76
N SER A 355 14.13 23.74 12.42
CA SER A 355 13.18 23.83 11.33
C SER A 355 11.76 23.65 11.87
N PHE A 356 10.85 24.55 11.46
CA PHE A 356 9.42 24.47 11.77
C PHE A 356 8.65 24.28 10.47
N THR A 357 7.73 23.30 10.44
CA THR A 357 6.76 23.15 9.35
C THR A 357 5.35 23.25 9.93
N LEU A 358 4.63 24.29 9.52
CA LEU A 358 3.20 24.45 9.83
C LEU A 358 2.41 24.10 8.58
N GLY A 359 1.41 23.23 8.73
CA GLY A 359 0.59 22.81 7.62
C GLY A 359 -0.89 22.68 7.95
N LEU A 360 -1.69 22.69 6.89
CA LEU A 360 -3.13 22.48 6.92
C LEU A 360 -3.52 21.56 5.77
N ASP A 361 -4.18 20.48 6.11
CA ASP A 361 -4.72 19.50 5.15
C ASP A 361 -6.25 19.55 5.19
N TYR A 362 -6.86 19.80 4.04
CA TYR A 362 -8.30 19.77 3.83
C TYR A 362 -8.63 18.75 2.76
N GLU A 363 -9.51 17.81 3.08
CA GLU A 363 -10.01 16.82 2.14
C GLU A 363 -11.52 16.76 2.19
N ASN A 364 -12.13 16.52 1.05
CA ASN A 364 -13.58 16.35 0.92
C ASN A 364 -13.90 15.24 -0.07
N MET A 365 -14.90 14.41 0.22
CA MET A 365 -15.42 13.40 -0.69
C MET A 365 -16.95 13.34 -0.61
N SER A 366 -17.59 13.32 -1.78
CA SER A 366 -19.00 13.00 -1.96
C SER A 366 -19.11 11.63 -2.65
N GLU A 367 -19.87 10.72 -2.06
CA GLU A 367 -20.15 9.39 -2.61
C GLU A 367 -21.64 9.24 -2.89
N ASP A 368 -22.03 9.06 -4.15
CA ASP A 368 -23.34 8.54 -4.54
C ASP A 368 -23.26 7.00 -4.53
N ARG A 369 -23.95 6.37 -3.59
CA ARG A 369 -23.95 4.92 -3.38
C ARG A 369 -25.30 4.32 -3.69
N LYS A 370 -25.33 3.43 -4.69
CA LYS A 370 -26.53 2.68 -5.06
C LYS A 370 -26.29 1.18 -4.94
N GLY A 371 -27.32 0.47 -4.49
CA GLY A 371 -27.36 -0.99 -4.44
C GLY A 371 -28.49 -1.52 -5.29
N PHE A 372 -28.25 -2.64 -5.98
CA PHE A 372 -29.27 -3.27 -6.84
C PHE A 372 -29.24 -4.79 -6.62
N GLU A 373 -30.36 -5.45 -6.97
CA GLU A 373 -30.34 -6.89 -7.11
C GLU A 373 -29.31 -7.31 -8.17
N ASN A 374 -28.63 -8.46 -7.95
CA ASN A 374 -27.67 -9.00 -8.93
C ASN A 374 -28.29 -9.99 -9.91
N TYR A 375 -29.63 -9.98 -10.05
CA TYR A 375 -30.37 -10.85 -10.93
C TYR A 375 -31.57 -10.14 -11.54
N ARG A 376 -32.05 -10.72 -12.65
CA ARG A 376 -33.40 -10.48 -13.21
C ARG A 376 -34.17 -11.78 -13.25
N LEU A 377 -35.48 -11.70 -13.10
CA LEU A 377 -36.34 -12.88 -13.27
C LEU A 377 -36.65 -13.10 -14.75
N ILE A 378 -36.28 -14.25 -15.29
CA ILE A 378 -36.63 -14.69 -16.62
C ILE A 378 -37.46 -15.98 -16.48
N ASN A 379 -38.69 -15.95 -16.92
CA ASN A 379 -39.65 -17.05 -16.74
C ASN A 379 -39.77 -17.50 -15.26
N GLY A 380 -39.72 -16.55 -14.31
CA GLY A 380 -39.80 -16.83 -12.87
C GLY A 380 -38.53 -17.33 -12.20
N ALA A 381 -37.46 -17.60 -12.93
CA ALA A 381 -36.16 -18.04 -12.40
C ALA A 381 -35.14 -16.88 -12.36
N PRO A 382 -34.27 -16.77 -11.33
CA PRO A 382 -33.25 -15.75 -11.24
C PRO A 382 -32.13 -16.03 -12.24
N GLN A 383 -31.89 -15.09 -13.15
CA GLN A 383 -30.68 -15.04 -13.97
C GLN A 383 -29.69 -14.10 -13.29
N TYR A 384 -28.64 -14.67 -12.68
CA TYR A 384 -27.61 -13.89 -11.97
C TYR A 384 -26.65 -13.20 -12.93
N GLY A 385 -25.94 -12.21 -12.41
CA GLY A 385 -25.00 -11.37 -13.18
C GLY A 385 -25.66 -10.23 -13.92
N GLU A 386 -26.96 -10.02 -13.74
CA GLU A 386 -27.73 -8.93 -14.31
C GLU A 386 -28.08 -7.90 -13.23
N LYS A 387 -28.07 -6.61 -13.59
CA LYS A 387 -28.47 -5.52 -12.70
C LYS A 387 -30.01 -5.47 -12.64
N GLY A 388 -30.57 -5.81 -11.47
CA GLY A 388 -32.00 -5.83 -11.20
C GLY A 388 -32.53 -4.54 -10.59
N ASN A 389 -33.49 -4.67 -9.65
CA ASN A 389 -34.17 -3.55 -9.01
C ASN A 389 -33.26 -2.80 -8.02
N LEU A 390 -33.56 -1.49 -7.83
CA LEU A 390 -32.88 -0.65 -6.84
C LEU A 390 -33.20 -1.16 -5.43
N ARG A 391 -32.17 -1.20 -4.56
CA ARG A 391 -32.24 -1.71 -3.17
C ARG A 391 -31.57 -0.79 -2.16
N ARG A 392 -30.81 0.21 -2.62
CA ARG A 392 -30.11 1.21 -1.81
C ARG A 392 -29.88 2.45 -2.64
N ASN A 393 -30.04 3.64 -2.05
CA ASN A 393 -29.71 4.91 -2.70
C ASN A 393 -29.34 5.92 -1.63
N GLU A 394 -28.06 6.23 -1.51
CA GLU A 394 -27.50 7.10 -0.48
C GLU A 394 -26.56 8.13 -1.08
N ARG A 395 -26.47 9.29 -0.46
CA ARG A 395 -25.41 10.25 -0.66
C ARG A 395 -24.64 10.42 0.65
N ASN A 396 -23.35 10.09 0.61
CA ASN A 396 -22.44 10.17 1.72
C ASN A 396 -21.46 11.33 1.50
N LEU A 397 -21.31 12.21 2.49
CA LEU A 397 -20.34 13.29 2.49
C LEU A 397 -19.30 13.01 3.58
N MET A 398 -18.04 13.19 3.27
CA MET A 398 -16.95 13.10 4.23
C MET A 398 -15.99 14.26 3.99
N TRP A 399 -15.52 14.86 5.07
CA TRP A 399 -14.51 15.90 4.99
C TRP A 399 -13.71 15.99 6.27
N ASN A 400 -12.46 16.46 6.14
CA ASN A 400 -11.59 16.71 7.27
C ASN A 400 -10.86 18.06 7.12
N VAL A 401 -10.47 18.60 8.26
CA VAL A 401 -9.57 19.76 8.36
C VAL A 401 -8.56 19.43 9.44
N ASP A 402 -7.32 19.22 9.03
CA ASP A 402 -6.27 18.69 9.87
C ASP A 402 -5.07 19.66 9.92
N PRO A 403 -5.01 20.60 10.88
CA PRO A 403 -3.79 21.39 11.11
C PRO A 403 -2.70 20.53 11.74
N TYR A 404 -1.44 20.77 11.35
CA TYR A 404 -0.28 20.11 11.93
C TYR A 404 0.91 21.04 12.06
N LEU A 405 1.76 20.71 13.05
CA LEU A 405 3.05 21.34 13.30
C LEU A 405 4.11 20.24 13.42
N GLN A 406 5.24 20.43 12.74
CA GLN A 406 6.43 19.60 12.86
C GLN A 406 7.64 20.47 13.15
N THR A 407 8.57 19.96 13.96
CA THR A 407 9.80 20.68 14.29
C THR A 407 10.96 19.69 14.30
N THR A 408 12.11 20.13 13.79
CA THR A 408 13.39 19.40 13.89
C THR A 408 14.41 20.32 14.56
N TRP A 409 15.02 19.83 15.63
CA TRP A 409 15.99 20.54 16.44
C TRP A 409 17.34 19.82 16.42
N GLN A 410 18.40 20.52 16.06
CA GLN A 410 19.76 20.02 16.23
C GLN A 410 20.26 20.46 17.62
N LEU A 411 20.15 19.56 18.61
CA LEU A 411 20.50 19.86 20.01
C LEU A 411 21.99 19.90 20.26
N THR A 412 22.74 19.04 19.56
CA THR A 412 24.22 19.03 19.52
C THR A 412 24.64 18.51 18.15
N ASP A 413 25.93 18.52 17.83
CA ASP A 413 26.45 17.97 16.57
C ASP A 413 26.01 16.51 16.31
N LYS A 414 25.67 15.76 17.37
CA LYS A 414 25.29 14.34 17.29
C LYS A 414 23.86 14.03 17.69
N LEU A 415 23.17 14.94 18.35
CA LEU A 415 21.84 14.72 18.90
C LEU A 415 20.81 15.61 18.22
N SER A 416 19.81 15.02 17.61
CA SER A 416 18.66 15.74 17.06
C SER A 416 17.34 15.24 17.66
N LEU A 417 16.37 16.15 17.75
CA LEU A 417 15.00 15.91 18.19
C LEU A 417 14.05 16.28 17.07
N ASP A 418 13.21 15.34 16.65
CA ASP A 418 12.07 15.61 15.79
C ASP A 418 10.79 15.48 16.61
N ALA A 419 9.91 16.43 16.49
CA ALA A 419 8.63 16.42 17.18
C ALA A 419 7.52 16.98 16.29
N GLY A 420 6.32 16.46 16.43
CA GLY A 420 5.18 16.96 15.69
C GLY A 420 3.87 16.65 16.37
N VAL A 421 2.85 17.38 15.98
CA VAL A 421 1.49 17.16 16.42
C VAL A 421 0.53 17.49 15.27
N ARG A 422 -0.46 16.63 15.08
CA ARG A 422 -1.58 16.86 14.17
C ARG A 422 -2.89 16.81 14.96
N TYR A 423 -3.83 17.66 14.62
CA TYR A 423 -5.21 17.51 15.06
C TYR A 423 -6.02 16.98 13.88
N SER A 424 -6.44 15.72 13.97
CA SER A 424 -7.27 15.11 12.94
C SER A 424 -8.74 15.22 13.32
N ASN A 425 -9.58 15.69 12.40
CA ASN A 425 -11.00 15.90 12.63
C ASN A 425 -11.80 15.60 11.37
N ILE A 426 -12.56 14.49 11.42
CA ILE A 426 -13.24 13.91 10.26
C ILE A 426 -14.73 13.83 10.51
N TRP A 427 -15.52 14.35 9.57
CA TRP A 427 -16.99 14.33 9.60
C TRP A 427 -17.53 13.39 8.54
N PHE A 428 -18.58 12.68 8.91
CA PHE A 428 -19.38 11.82 8.05
C PHE A 428 -20.83 12.29 8.12
N ASP A 429 -21.46 12.44 6.97
CA ASP A 429 -22.89 12.70 6.81
C ASP A 429 -23.43 11.75 5.76
N SER A 430 -24.55 11.09 6.03
CA SER A 430 -25.21 10.15 5.13
C SER A 430 -26.67 10.51 5.01
N ASN A 431 -27.13 10.71 3.77
CA ASN A 431 -28.52 10.97 3.43
C ASN A 431 -29.08 9.76 2.67
N ASP A 432 -30.11 9.12 3.22
CA ASP A 432 -30.79 7.97 2.62
C ASP A 432 -31.98 8.43 1.77
N PHE A 433 -32.03 7.98 0.51
CA PHE A 433 -33.11 8.23 -0.45
C PHE A 433 -33.88 6.95 -0.84
N TYR A 434 -33.58 5.81 -0.19
CA TYR A 434 -34.28 4.54 -0.40
C TYR A 434 -35.19 4.23 0.79
N VAL A 435 -36.20 5.03 0.99
CA VAL A 435 -37.20 4.85 2.04
C VAL A 435 -38.42 4.13 1.49
N VAL A 436 -38.66 2.91 1.94
CA VAL A 436 -39.72 2.02 1.47
C VAL A 436 -40.33 1.24 2.65
N PRO A 437 -41.55 0.67 2.53
CA PRO A 437 -42.08 -0.19 3.59
C PRO A 437 -41.11 -1.32 3.97
N GLY A 438 -40.72 -1.36 5.24
CA GLY A 438 -39.74 -2.31 5.77
C GLY A 438 -38.27 -1.84 5.66
N ASN A 439 -38.02 -0.63 5.17
CA ASN A 439 -36.74 0.08 5.22
C ASN A 439 -37.01 1.57 5.46
N GLY A 440 -36.81 2.03 6.69
CA GLY A 440 -37.01 3.41 7.08
C GLY A 440 -35.92 4.35 6.55
N ASP A 441 -35.97 5.60 7.00
CA ASP A 441 -34.91 6.59 6.79
C ASP A 441 -33.70 6.25 7.67
N ASP A 442 -32.58 5.94 7.01
CA ASP A 442 -31.31 5.55 7.63
C ASP A 442 -30.26 6.66 7.62
N SER A 443 -30.67 7.90 7.36
CA SER A 443 -29.80 9.09 7.40
C SER A 443 -29.15 9.27 8.77
N GLY A 444 -27.94 9.83 8.81
CA GLY A 444 -27.24 10.08 10.06
C GLY A 444 -25.84 10.67 9.84
N GLU A 445 -25.23 11.07 10.95
CA GLU A 445 -23.93 11.73 10.97
C GLU A 445 -23.01 11.16 12.04
N ALA A 446 -21.69 11.31 11.85
CA ALA A 446 -20.66 11.02 12.85
C ALA A 446 -19.49 12.00 12.74
N ASN A 447 -18.89 12.32 13.88
CA ASN A 447 -17.66 13.09 13.94
C ASN A 447 -16.62 12.37 14.79
N TYR A 448 -15.42 12.25 14.25
CA TYR A 448 -14.27 11.62 14.91
C TYR A 448 -13.09 12.60 14.93
N HIS A 449 -12.50 12.81 16.09
CA HIS A 449 -11.37 13.71 16.22
C HIS A 449 -10.33 13.21 17.23
N LYS A 450 -9.06 13.57 17.00
CA LYS A 450 -7.94 13.18 17.86
C LYS A 450 -6.72 14.08 17.69
N TRP A 451 -6.02 14.34 18.80
CA TRP A 451 -4.66 14.86 18.79
C TRP A 451 -3.66 13.72 18.60
N LEU A 452 -2.74 13.89 17.66
CA LEU A 452 -1.78 12.89 17.22
C LEU A 452 -0.35 13.42 17.42
N PRO A 453 0.21 13.32 18.63
CA PRO A 453 1.60 13.67 18.87
C PRO A 453 2.53 12.58 18.34
N ALA A 454 3.70 12.98 17.82
CA ALA A 454 4.80 12.10 17.47
C ALA A 454 6.13 12.79 17.79
N GLY A 455 7.15 12.01 18.13
CA GLY A 455 8.49 12.52 18.35
C GLY A 455 9.54 11.44 18.27
N SER A 456 10.78 11.84 17.96
CA SER A 456 11.94 10.97 17.89
C SER A 456 13.19 11.70 18.35
N LEU A 457 14.02 10.99 19.06
CA LEU A 457 15.36 11.41 19.43
C LEU A 457 16.37 10.55 18.68
N LYS A 458 17.23 11.18 17.87
CA LYS A 458 18.31 10.53 17.12
C LYS A 458 19.67 10.89 17.68
N TYR A 459 20.53 9.90 17.80
CA TYR A 459 21.92 10.09 18.18
C TYR A 459 22.85 9.48 17.11
N ALA A 460 23.71 10.30 16.52
CA ALA A 460 24.75 9.88 15.59
C ALA A 460 25.94 9.33 16.40
N LEU A 461 26.09 8.01 16.42
CA LEU A 461 27.25 7.35 17.04
C LEU A 461 28.53 7.68 16.25
N THR A 462 28.41 7.59 14.91
CA THR A 462 29.39 8.03 13.92
C THR A 462 28.65 8.64 12.72
N ASP A 463 29.34 9.18 11.74
CA ASP A 463 28.76 9.70 10.48
C ASP A 463 28.06 8.59 9.66
N ALA A 464 28.39 7.34 9.91
CA ALA A 464 27.84 6.17 9.23
C ALA A 464 26.87 5.34 10.11
N TRP A 465 26.62 5.72 11.36
CA TRP A 465 25.82 4.90 12.28
C TRP A 465 24.96 5.76 13.21
N ASN A 466 23.66 5.65 13.04
CA ASN A 466 22.65 6.33 13.82
C ASN A 466 21.81 5.36 14.66
N VAL A 467 21.42 5.78 15.85
CA VAL A 467 20.40 5.13 16.68
C VAL A 467 19.31 6.13 17.01
N TYR A 468 18.07 5.66 17.15
CA TYR A 468 16.94 6.53 17.49
C TYR A 468 15.94 5.83 18.39
N ALA A 469 15.16 6.62 19.09
CA ALA A 469 13.99 6.18 19.84
C ALA A 469 12.81 7.11 19.50
N SER A 470 11.65 6.55 19.21
CA SER A 470 10.49 7.31 18.79
C SER A 470 9.19 6.85 19.45
N TYR A 471 8.25 7.78 19.56
CA TYR A 471 6.89 7.57 20.04
C TYR A 471 5.91 8.29 19.12
N GLY A 472 4.73 7.71 18.91
CA GLY A 472 3.64 8.38 18.22
C GLY A 472 2.29 7.73 18.49
N ARG A 473 1.25 8.56 18.41
CA ARG A 473 -0.15 8.15 18.55
C ARG A 473 -0.83 8.13 17.21
N GLY A 474 -1.25 6.95 16.75
CA GLY A 474 -2.02 6.74 15.54
C GLY A 474 -3.53 6.76 15.78
N PHE A 475 -4.29 7.00 14.72
CA PHE A 475 -5.74 7.12 14.74
C PHE A 475 -6.32 6.56 13.45
N GLU A 476 -7.36 5.73 13.55
CA GLU A 476 -8.10 5.21 12.39
C GLU A 476 -9.59 5.33 12.64
N THR A 477 -10.30 6.00 11.74
CA THR A 477 -11.77 6.01 11.73
C THR A 477 -12.30 4.73 11.06
N PRO A 478 -13.53 4.31 11.33
CA PRO A 478 -14.23 3.42 10.43
C PRO A 478 -14.35 4.06 9.05
N THR A 479 -14.20 3.28 7.99
CA THR A 479 -14.50 3.75 6.63
C THR A 479 -16.00 3.68 6.36
N ILE A 480 -16.48 4.37 5.31
CA ILE A 480 -17.90 4.27 4.93
C ILE A 480 -18.31 2.82 4.63
N ASN A 481 -17.39 2.02 4.09
CA ASN A 481 -17.64 0.59 3.85
C ASN A 481 -17.75 -0.22 5.14
N GLU A 482 -16.98 0.13 6.18
CA GLU A 482 -17.03 -0.52 7.48
C GLU A 482 -18.28 -0.10 8.28
N LEU A 483 -18.75 1.13 8.09
CA LEU A 483 -20.02 1.61 8.63
C LEU A 483 -21.24 1.00 7.94
N SER A 484 -21.11 0.51 6.71
CA SER A 484 -22.23 0.20 5.79
C SER A 484 -23.15 -0.91 6.22
N TYR A 485 -22.77 -1.75 7.20
CA TYR A 485 -23.56 -2.91 7.62
C TYR A 485 -23.53 -3.07 9.13
N ARG A 486 -24.73 -3.23 9.73
CA ARG A 486 -24.90 -3.54 11.14
C ARG A 486 -24.91 -5.05 11.36
N SER A 487 -24.25 -5.52 12.41
CA SER A 487 -24.19 -6.95 12.76
C SER A 487 -25.53 -7.54 13.21
N ASN A 488 -26.47 -6.69 13.62
CA ASN A 488 -27.81 -7.09 14.04
C ASN A 488 -28.82 -7.22 12.88
N GLY A 489 -28.36 -7.02 11.63
CA GLY A 489 -29.19 -7.11 10.42
C GLY A 489 -30.13 -5.92 10.18
N GLN A 490 -30.03 -4.86 10.98
CA GLN A 490 -30.76 -3.60 10.73
C GLN A 490 -30.12 -2.88 9.53
N SER A 491 -30.91 -2.08 8.85
CA SER A 491 -30.50 -1.17 7.80
C SER A 491 -29.65 0.00 8.34
N GLY A 492 -29.08 0.79 7.45
CA GLY A 492 -28.33 2.01 7.75
C GLY A 492 -26.90 1.80 8.18
N LEU A 493 -26.20 2.92 8.35
CA LEU A 493 -24.81 2.95 8.76
C LEU A 493 -24.66 2.66 10.26
N ASN A 494 -23.59 1.95 10.61
CA ASN A 494 -23.25 1.63 12.00
C ASN A 494 -22.43 2.75 12.66
N PHE A 495 -23.05 3.88 12.94
CA PHE A 495 -22.38 5.01 13.61
C PHE A 495 -21.98 4.73 15.07
N ALA A 496 -22.33 3.56 15.63
CA ALA A 496 -21.85 3.14 16.95
C ALA A 496 -20.39 2.66 16.95
N LEU A 497 -19.79 2.41 15.77
CA LEU A 497 -18.36 2.09 15.66
C LEU A 497 -17.53 3.29 16.11
N LYS A 498 -16.58 3.02 17.00
CA LYS A 498 -15.63 3.99 17.52
C LYS A 498 -14.35 3.95 16.69
N PRO A 499 -13.64 5.07 16.55
CA PRO A 499 -12.30 5.06 15.96
C PRO A 499 -11.33 4.28 16.84
N SER A 500 -10.35 3.64 16.25
CA SER A 500 -9.23 3.05 16.96
C SER A 500 -8.14 4.07 17.24
N THR A 501 -7.43 3.90 18.34
CA THR A 501 -6.28 4.73 18.73
C THR A 501 -5.13 3.80 19.11
N SER A 502 -3.96 4.05 18.56
CA SER A 502 -2.76 3.24 18.80
C SER A 502 -1.61 4.08 19.33
N ASP A 503 -0.94 3.60 20.36
CA ASP A 503 0.30 4.17 20.88
C ASP A 503 1.45 3.26 20.50
N THR A 504 2.44 3.81 19.76
CA THR A 504 3.61 3.07 19.25
C THR A 504 4.88 3.63 19.85
N VAL A 505 5.72 2.75 20.36
CA VAL A 505 7.12 3.03 20.71
C VAL A 505 8.03 2.22 19.82
N GLU A 506 9.14 2.81 19.41
CA GLU A 506 10.14 2.19 18.55
C GLU A 506 11.55 2.60 18.96
N ILE A 507 12.47 1.66 18.87
CA ILE A 507 13.91 1.89 18.95
C ILE A 507 14.54 1.31 17.70
N GLY A 508 15.35 2.09 17.00
CA GLY A 508 15.98 1.65 15.76
C GLY A 508 17.45 2.03 15.65
N SER A 509 18.11 1.38 14.73
CA SER A 509 19.51 1.60 14.38
C SER A 509 19.68 1.52 12.88
N LYS A 510 20.45 2.42 12.30
CA LYS A 510 20.80 2.44 10.88
C LYS A 510 22.30 2.63 10.75
N THR A 511 22.92 1.78 9.96
CA THR A 511 24.36 1.87 9.73
C THR A 511 24.70 1.63 8.27
N ARG A 512 25.58 2.48 7.73
CA ARG A 512 26.18 2.28 6.42
C ARG A 512 27.26 1.22 6.51
N ILE A 513 27.23 0.24 5.61
CA ILE A 513 28.24 -0.82 5.51
C ILE A 513 28.76 -0.84 4.06
N GLY A 514 29.94 -0.24 3.84
CA GLY A 514 30.44 -0.03 2.47
C GLY A 514 29.41 0.78 1.66
N ASN A 515 29.02 0.25 0.49
CA ASN A 515 28.01 0.85 -0.39
C ASN A 515 26.60 0.32 -0.08
N GLY A 516 26.29 0.09 1.18
CA GLY A 516 25.00 -0.44 1.57
C GLY A 516 24.50 0.12 2.89
N LEU A 517 23.25 -0.17 3.21
CA LEU A 517 22.56 0.25 4.42
C LEU A 517 21.98 -0.98 5.16
N LEU A 518 22.32 -1.10 6.43
CA LEU A 518 21.70 -2.05 7.36
C LEU A 518 20.78 -1.28 8.29
N THR A 519 19.54 -1.70 8.40
CA THR A 519 18.54 -1.14 9.31
C THR A 519 17.99 -2.19 10.25
N ALA A 520 17.76 -1.80 11.50
CA ALA A 520 17.13 -2.64 12.52
C ALA A 520 16.15 -1.83 13.34
N ALA A 521 14.98 -2.39 13.65
CA ALA A 521 14.00 -1.75 14.51
C ALA A 521 13.34 -2.77 15.46
N LEU A 522 13.09 -2.32 16.68
CA LEU A 522 12.24 -2.99 17.66
C LEU A 522 11.05 -2.08 17.94
N PHE A 523 9.85 -2.62 17.87
CA PHE A 523 8.66 -1.81 18.09
C PHE A 523 7.61 -2.54 18.92
N ARG A 524 6.77 -1.74 19.56
CA ARG A 524 5.54 -2.18 20.22
C ARG A 524 4.44 -1.15 20.01
N THR A 525 3.26 -1.64 19.64
CA THR A 525 2.04 -0.86 19.51
C THR A 525 0.93 -1.48 20.35
N ASP A 526 0.33 -0.69 21.21
CA ASP A 526 -0.90 -1.03 21.93
C ASP A 526 -2.05 -0.22 21.31
N THR A 527 -3.14 -0.89 20.92
CA THR A 527 -4.31 -0.26 20.28
C THR A 527 -5.55 -0.44 21.13
N ASP A 528 -6.28 0.65 21.32
CA ASP A 528 -7.61 0.68 21.94
C ASP A 528 -8.70 0.79 20.86
N ASN A 529 -9.85 0.14 21.11
CA ASN A 529 -11.00 0.09 20.20
C ASN A 529 -10.62 -0.41 18.78
N GLU A 530 -9.75 -1.42 18.68
CA GLU A 530 -9.38 -2.00 17.39
C GLU A 530 -10.63 -2.33 16.55
N ILE A 531 -10.66 -1.88 15.29
CA ILE A 531 -11.74 -2.21 14.37
C ILE A 531 -11.42 -3.54 13.71
N VAL A 532 -12.32 -4.51 13.85
CA VAL A 532 -12.16 -5.86 13.30
C VAL A 532 -13.41 -6.29 12.54
N VAL A 533 -13.25 -7.24 11.63
CA VAL A 533 -14.38 -7.90 10.97
C VAL A 533 -15.15 -8.68 12.02
N ASP A 534 -16.45 -8.39 12.19
CA ASP A 534 -17.34 -9.22 12.98
C ASP A 534 -17.71 -10.47 12.18
N GLU A 535 -17.90 -11.61 12.85
CA GLU A 535 -18.42 -12.79 12.17
C GLU A 535 -19.82 -12.49 11.64
N SER A 536 -19.96 -12.40 10.31
CA SER A 536 -21.25 -12.12 9.72
C SER A 536 -22.17 -13.30 9.87
N VAL A 537 -23.26 -13.13 10.62
CA VAL A 537 -24.28 -14.16 10.78
C VAL A 537 -25.15 -14.21 9.52
N GLY A 538 -24.79 -15.09 8.59
CA GLY A 538 -25.69 -15.58 7.54
C GLY A 538 -26.00 -14.65 6.36
N SER A 539 -25.50 -13.41 6.32
CA SER A 539 -25.84 -12.47 5.25
C SER A 539 -24.78 -12.38 4.13
N GLY A 540 -23.65 -13.08 4.27
CA GLY A 540 -22.56 -13.05 3.27
C GLY A 540 -21.84 -11.71 3.13
N ARG A 541 -22.04 -10.78 4.08
CA ARG A 541 -21.43 -9.45 4.13
C ARG A 541 -20.63 -9.29 5.41
N SER A 542 -19.49 -8.61 5.30
CA SER A 542 -18.70 -8.26 6.46
C SER A 542 -19.34 -7.08 7.20
N SER A 543 -19.72 -7.27 8.45
CA SER A 543 -19.95 -6.22 9.42
C SER A 543 -18.69 -6.03 10.27
N TYR A 544 -18.62 -4.91 10.98
CA TYR A 544 -17.43 -4.57 11.77
C TYR A 544 -17.84 -4.22 13.21
N LYS A 545 -16.92 -4.46 14.14
CA LYS A 545 -17.06 -4.14 15.56
C LYS A 545 -15.73 -3.63 16.12
N ASN A 546 -15.79 -3.00 17.27
CA ASN A 546 -14.60 -2.69 18.06
C ASN A 546 -14.23 -3.89 18.92
N ALA A 547 -13.01 -4.38 18.76
CA ALA A 547 -12.47 -5.56 19.45
C ALA A 547 -11.85 -5.25 20.83
N GLY A 548 -11.96 -4.00 21.31
CA GLY A 548 -11.29 -3.58 22.53
C GLY A 548 -9.79 -3.39 22.30
N LYS A 549 -8.95 -4.14 23.03
CA LYS A 549 -7.49 -3.95 23.02
C LYS A 549 -6.77 -4.99 22.21
N THR A 550 -5.75 -4.54 21.46
CA THR A 550 -4.81 -5.40 20.76
C THR A 550 -3.36 -4.96 21.04
N ARG A 551 -2.42 -5.85 20.79
CA ARG A 551 -0.98 -5.55 20.86
C ARG A 551 -0.26 -6.11 19.65
N ARG A 552 0.62 -5.31 19.09
CA ARG A 552 1.56 -5.66 18.04
C ARG A 552 2.96 -5.36 18.53
N GLN A 553 3.87 -6.32 18.43
CA GLN A 553 5.27 -6.12 18.81
C GLN A 553 6.15 -6.94 17.87
N GLY A 554 7.33 -6.42 17.53
CA GLY A 554 8.14 -7.10 16.56
C GLY A 554 9.55 -6.57 16.39
N VAL A 555 10.26 -7.25 15.49
CA VAL A 555 11.61 -6.96 15.06
C VAL A 555 11.61 -6.86 13.55
N GLU A 556 12.26 -5.84 13.04
CA GLU A 556 12.52 -5.65 11.60
C GLU A 556 14.01 -5.55 11.37
N LEU A 557 14.52 -6.25 10.36
CA LEU A 557 15.89 -6.14 9.87
C LEU A 557 15.85 -6.00 8.35
N ALA A 558 16.62 -5.08 7.79
CA ALA A 558 16.83 -5.01 6.35
C ALA A 558 18.27 -4.67 6.00
N LEU A 559 18.76 -5.25 4.94
CA LEU A 559 20.06 -5.00 4.34
C LEU A 559 19.86 -4.74 2.86
N ASP A 560 20.35 -3.61 2.38
CA ASP A 560 20.55 -3.33 0.95
C ASP A 560 22.04 -3.12 0.75
N GLN A 561 22.69 -3.96 -0.05
CA GLN A 561 24.14 -3.96 -0.20
C GLN A 561 24.54 -4.13 -1.66
N GLN A 562 25.39 -3.24 -2.13
CA GLN A 562 26.05 -3.35 -3.41
C GLN A 562 27.53 -3.76 -3.25
N PHE A 563 27.99 -4.75 -4.03
CA PHE A 563 29.36 -5.18 -4.09
C PHE A 563 29.93 -4.89 -5.48
N GLY A 564 30.97 -4.06 -5.54
CA GLY A 564 31.45 -3.53 -6.81
C GLY A 564 30.33 -2.82 -7.58
N ASP A 565 30.41 -2.85 -8.91
CA ASP A 565 29.51 -2.07 -9.78
C ASP A 565 28.25 -2.83 -10.21
N ALA A 566 28.18 -4.15 -9.95
CA ALA A 566 27.12 -4.97 -10.54
C ALA A 566 26.45 -5.98 -9.61
N TRP A 567 27.01 -6.30 -8.46
CA TRP A 567 26.41 -7.27 -7.56
C TRP A 567 25.54 -6.59 -6.53
N LYS A 568 24.29 -7.02 -6.43
CA LYS A 568 23.30 -6.50 -5.48
C LYS A 568 22.77 -7.61 -4.57
N LEU A 569 22.70 -7.33 -3.28
CA LEU A 569 22.07 -8.18 -2.26
C LEU A 569 21.05 -7.36 -1.50
N LYS A 570 19.80 -7.83 -1.49
CA LYS A 570 18.77 -7.30 -0.60
C LYS A 570 18.28 -8.40 0.31
N ALA A 571 18.10 -8.09 1.59
CA ALA A 571 17.50 -9.01 2.56
C ALA A 571 16.58 -8.23 3.50
N ALA A 572 15.41 -8.77 3.79
CA ALA A 572 14.48 -8.21 4.76
C ALA A 572 13.86 -9.33 5.59
N TRP A 573 13.87 -9.16 6.91
CA TRP A 573 13.23 -10.08 7.83
C TRP A 573 12.36 -9.33 8.81
N THR A 574 11.17 -9.86 9.04
CA THR A 574 10.21 -9.34 10.01
C THR A 574 9.73 -10.46 10.92
N TYR A 575 9.84 -10.25 12.22
CA TYR A 575 9.10 -10.98 13.22
C TYR A 575 8.01 -10.09 13.79
N LEU A 576 6.76 -10.54 13.78
CA LEU A 576 5.59 -9.78 14.24
C LEU A 576 4.68 -10.67 15.10
N ASP A 577 4.52 -10.33 16.36
CA ASP A 577 3.53 -10.92 17.25
C ASP A 577 2.38 -9.94 17.44
N ALA A 578 1.23 -10.26 16.83
CA ALA A 578 0.01 -9.46 16.87
C ALA A 578 -1.11 -10.27 17.52
N THR A 579 -1.62 -9.80 18.67
CA THR A 579 -2.56 -10.57 19.50
C THR A 579 -3.67 -9.71 20.08
N TYR A 580 -4.82 -10.30 20.27
CA TYR A 580 -5.92 -9.72 21.05
C TYR A 580 -5.55 -9.66 22.54
N ARG A 581 -5.99 -8.60 23.22
CA ARG A 581 -5.84 -8.40 24.67
C ARG A 581 -7.18 -8.33 25.39
N THR A 582 -8.25 -8.55 24.65
CA THR A 582 -9.63 -8.69 25.13
C THR A 582 -10.29 -9.80 24.34
N ASN A 583 -11.33 -10.42 24.91
CA ASN A 583 -12.11 -11.41 24.17
C ASN A 583 -12.92 -10.73 23.06
N VAL A 584 -12.75 -11.20 21.83
CA VAL A 584 -13.44 -10.68 20.63
C VAL A 584 -14.38 -11.71 20.01
N CYS A 585 -14.29 -12.99 20.42
CA CYS A 585 -15.12 -14.06 19.89
C CYS A 585 -16.52 -14.01 20.49
N ARG A 586 -17.51 -14.37 19.67
CA ARG A 586 -18.90 -14.54 20.12
C ARG A 586 -19.06 -15.79 20.97
N THR A 587 -18.29 -16.82 20.66
CA THR A 587 -18.25 -18.10 21.37
C THR A 587 -16.81 -18.42 21.75
N GLY A 588 -16.60 -18.84 23.00
CA GLY A 588 -15.24 -19.09 23.52
C GLY A 588 -14.48 -17.82 23.92
N ASP A 589 -13.21 -17.99 24.29
CA ASP A 589 -12.31 -16.90 24.66
C ASP A 589 -11.18 -16.79 23.62
N CYS A 590 -11.07 -15.64 22.99
CA CYS A 590 -10.01 -15.29 22.02
C CYS A 590 -8.94 -14.37 22.59
N ASN A 591 -8.98 -14.07 23.88
CA ASN A 591 -7.93 -13.28 24.53
C ASN A 591 -6.57 -14.02 24.40
N GLY A 592 -5.56 -13.33 23.89
CA GLY A 592 -4.26 -13.89 23.60
C GLY A 592 -4.16 -14.59 22.22
N ASN A 593 -5.26 -14.80 21.50
CA ASN A 593 -5.21 -15.32 20.15
C ASN A 593 -4.49 -14.36 19.19
N ARG A 594 -3.89 -14.96 18.17
CA ARG A 594 -3.26 -14.18 17.08
C ARG A 594 -4.34 -13.49 16.25
N MET A 595 -4.07 -12.25 15.90
CA MET A 595 -4.90 -11.52 14.95
C MET A 595 -4.83 -12.20 13.57
N PRO A 596 -5.97 -12.43 12.89
CA PRO A 596 -5.98 -13.08 11.60
C PRO A 596 -5.45 -12.17 10.49
N GLY A 597 -5.07 -12.77 9.35
CA GLY A 597 -4.53 -12.06 8.20
C GLY A 597 -3.06 -11.66 8.33
N ILE A 598 -2.38 -11.97 9.45
CA ILE A 598 -1.03 -11.54 9.77
C ILE A 598 -0.08 -12.74 9.84
N ALA A 599 1.02 -12.67 9.09
CA ALA A 599 2.13 -13.60 9.18
C ALA A 599 3.04 -13.21 10.36
N ARG A 600 3.46 -14.21 11.16
CA ARG A 600 4.38 -13.98 12.29
C ARG A 600 5.82 -13.78 11.85
N ASN A 601 6.25 -14.48 10.79
CA ASN A 601 7.58 -14.35 10.21
C ASN A 601 7.47 -14.17 8.70
N MET A 602 8.21 -13.20 8.19
CA MET A 602 8.39 -12.95 6.78
C MET A 602 9.87 -12.80 6.49
N LEU A 603 10.36 -13.42 5.42
CA LEU A 603 11.73 -13.27 4.94
C LEU A 603 11.69 -13.07 3.44
N TYR A 604 12.42 -12.09 2.99
CA TYR A 604 12.75 -11.86 1.59
C TYR A 604 14.26 -11.75 1.45
N THR A 605 14.83 -12.36 0.43
CA THR A 605 16.19 -12.11 0.02
C THR A 605 16.29 -12.20 -1.49
N SER A 606 17.05 -11.30 -2.09
CA SER A 606 17.40 -11.33 -3.51
C SER A 606 18.91 -11.14 -3.66
N PHE A 607 19.46 -11.83 -4.63
CA PHE A 607 20.84 -11.68 -5.01
C PHE A 607 20.95 -11.70 -6.54
N GLY A 608 21.69 -10.76 -7.12
CA GLY A 608 21.79 -10.61 -8.55
C GLY A 608 23.10 -9.99 -8.99
N TYR A 609 23.48 -10.30 -10.21
CA TYR A 609 24.52 -9.65 -11.00
C TYR A 609 23.83 -8.78 -12.04
N GLU A 610 23.93 -7.47 -11.92
CA GLU A 610 23.19 -6.47 -12.68
C GLU A 610 24.12 -5.38 -13.23
N PRO A 611 24.95 -5.70 -14.24
CA PRO A 611 25.82 -4.70 -14.89
C PRO A 611 24.99 -3.68 -15.69
N GLU A 612 25.56 -2.51 -15.97
CA GLU A 612 24.89 -1.49 -16.79
C GLU A 612 24.53 -2.05 -18.19
N THR A 613 25.41 -2.85 -18.79
CA THR A 613 25.19 -3.51 -20.07
C THR A 613 25.70 -4.94 -20.04
N GLY A 614 25.20 -5.78 -20.95
CA GLY A 614 25.57 -7.20 -21.06
C GLY A 614 24.57 -8.12 -20.34
N TRP A 615 25.03 -9.34 -20.07
CA TRP A 615 24.24 -10.36 -19.39
C TRP A 615 24.06 -10.02 -17.89
N TYR A 616 22.85 -10.20 -17.41
CA TYR A 616 22.53 -10.19 -16.00
C TYR A 616 21.72 -11.41 -15.58
N ALA A 617 21.79 -11.76 -14.32
CA ALA A 617 20.99 -12.85 -13.73
C ALA A 617 20.81 -12.62 -12.24
N GLY A 618 19.67 -13.03 -11.73
CA GLY A 618 19.34 -12.91 -10.32
C GLY A 618 18.30 -13.91 -9.88
N GLY A 619 18.08 -13.92 -8.56
CA GLY A 619 17.02 -14.72 -7.97
C GLY A 619 16.55 -14.14 -6.64
N ASP A 620 15.33 -14.51 -6.26
CA ASP A 620 14.74 -14.14 -4.99
C ASP A 620 14.15 -15.35 -4.27
N VAL A 621 14.16 -15.27 -2.94
CA VAL A 621 13.52 -16.22 -2.05
C VAL A 621 12.55 -15.46 -1.16
N ARG A 622 11.31 -15.94 -1.08
CA ARG A 622 10.25 -15.39 -0.23
C ARG A 622 9.72 -16.47 0.70
N TYR A 623 9.78 -16.21 1.98
CA TYR A 623 9.17 -17.05 3.00
C TYR A 623 8.10 -16.29 3.76
N MET A 624 6.96 -16.92 3.96
CA MET A 624 5.88 -16.43 4.80
C MET A 624 5.39 -17.54 5.73
N SER A 625 5.34 -17.26 7.02
CA SER A 625 4.80 -18.20 8.01
C SER A 625 3.28 -18.33 7.86
N SER A 626 2.68 -19.32 8.55
CA SER A 626 1.23 -19.54 8.51
C SER A 626 0.45 -18.31 9.00
N ILE A 627 -0.66 -18.02 8.33
CA ILE A 627 -1.57 -16.91 8.60
C ILE A 627 -2.88 -17.48 9.14
N MET A 628 -3.36 -16.99 10.30
CA MET A 628 -4.67 -17.36 10.84
C MET A 628 -5.76 -16.73 9.98
N ALA A 629 -6.85 -17.49 9.72
CA ALA A 629 -7.95 -17.04 8.88
C ALA A 629 -9.10 -16.42 9.68
N ASN A 630 -9.19 -16.73 10.97
CA ASN A 630 -10.25 -16.23 11.84
C ASN A 630 -9.75 -15.93 13.26
N ASP A 631 -10.54 -15.16 14.02
CA ASP A 631 -10.23 -14.72 15.39
C ASP A 631 -10.09 -15.89 16.36
N ALA A 632 -10.86 -16.97 16.17
CA ALA A 632 -10.79 -18.17 16.99
C ALA A 632 -9.51 -19.00 16.74
N ASN A 633 -8.72 -18.67 15.72
CA ASN A 633 -7.51 -19.38 15.28
C ASN A 633 -7.77 -20.87 14.93
N THR A 634 -8.98 -21.22 14.53
CA THR A 634 -9.36 -22.58 14.13
C THR A 634 -8.88 -22.94 12.73
N ASP A 635 -8.76 -21.93 11.85
CA ASP A 635 -8.33 -22.09 10.48
C ASP A 635 -7.11 -21.22 10.16
N LYS A 636 -6.27 -21.73 9.25
CA LYS A 636 -5.06 -21.03 8.82
C LYS A 636 -4.64 -21.38 7.39
N ALA A 637 -4.06 -20.42 6.68
CA ALA A 637 -3.26 -20.67 5.50
C ALA A 637 -1.89 -21.24 5.91
N PRO A 638 -1.40 -22.31 5.28
CA PRO A 638 -0.07 -22.86 5.58
C PRO A 638 1.06 -21.89 5.24
N SER A 639 2.22 -22.08 5.89
CA SER A 639 3.46 -21.40 5.51
C SER A 639 3.94 -21.84 4.13
N TYR A 640 4.66 -20.98 3.45
CA TYR A 640 5.25 -21.29 2.16
C TYR A 640 6.61 -20.62 1.97
N THR A 641 7.39 -21.21 1.06
CA THR A 641 8.61 -20.60 0.49
C THR A 641 8.49 -20.69 -1.02
N THR A 642 8.76 -19.58 -1.70
CA THR A 642 8.87 -19.52 -3.16
C THR A 642 10.24 -19.03 -3.56
N VAL A 643 10.70 -19.47 -4.73
CA VAL A 643 11.95 -19.02 -5.34
C VAL A 643 11.65 -18.52 -6.74
N GLY A 644 12.11 -17.30 -7.03
CA GLY A 644 12.09 -16.71 -8.38
C GLY A 644 13.50 -16.67 -8.96
N LEU A 645 13.60 -16.79 -10.27
CA LEU A 645 14.84 -16.61 -11.03
C LEU A 645 14.56 -15.70 -12.22
N ASN A 646 15.52 -14.85 -12.54
CA ASN A 646 15.48 -14.02 -13.74
C ASN A 646 16.86 -13.98 -14.42
N THR A 647 16.85 -13.72 -15.72
CA THR A 647 18.04 -13.45 -16.51
C THR A 647 17.69 -12.59 -17.71
N GLY A 648 18.62 -11.82 -18.18
CA GLY A 648 18.41 -10.96 -19.33
C GLY A 648 19.71 -10.42 -19.93
N TYR A 649 19.55 -9.59 -20.93
CA TYR A 649 20.66 -8.97 -21.64
C TYR A 649 20.33 -7.52 -21.99
N LYS A 650 21.17 -6.60 -21.55
CA LYS A 650 21.11 -5.17 -21.88
C LYS A 650 22.08 -4.85 -23.01
N PHE A 651 21.56 -4.39 -24.12
CA PHE A 651 22.36 -4.00 -25.31
C PHE A 651 22.22 -2.50 -25.53
N GLN A 652 23.35 -1.79 -25.48
CA GLN A 652 23.43 -0.37 -25.79
C GLN A 652 24.20 -0.13 -27.10
N ARG A 653 23.61 0.69 -27.97
CA ARG A 653 24.24 1.14 -29.19
C ARG A 653 23.88 2.58 -29.52
N GLY A 654 24.85 3.50 -29.38
CA GLY A 654 24.54 4.94 -29.43
C GLY A 654 23.47 5.32 -28.44
N ASN A 655 22.43 5.99 -28.91
CA ASN A 655 21.32 6.48 -28.11
C ASN A 655 20.25 5.42 -27.82
N TRP A 656 20.40 4.18 -28.32
CA TRP A 656 19.46 3.08 -28.10
C TRP A 656 19.93 2.18 -26.97
N LEU A 657 19.01 1.85 -26.07
CA LEU A 657 19.16 0.79 -25.08
C LEU A 657 18.02 -0.21 -25.27
N LEU A 658 18.39 -1.49 -25.46
CA LEU A 658 17.47 -2.62 -25.50
C LEU A 658 17.74 -3.52 -24.29
N ASP A 659 16.70 -3.88 -23.56
CA ASP A 659 16.73 -4.89 -22.50
C ASP A 659 15.76 -6.01 -22.84
N VAL A 660 16.22 -7.26 -22.82
CA VAL A 660 15.39 -8.45 -23.02
C VAL A 660 15.61 -9.40 -21.86
N PHE A 661 14.53 -9.89 -21.27
CA PHE A 661 14.63 -10.73 -20.08
C PHE A 661 13.60 -11.86 -20.05
N GLY A 662 13.94 -12.88 -19.28
CA GLY A 662 13.07 -13.97 -18.89
C GLY A 662 13.01 -14.12 -17.38
N ARG A 663 11.87 -14.57 -16.88
CA ARG A 663 11.62 -14.79 -15.45
C ARG A 663 10.84 -16.08 -15.23
N VAL A 664 11.16 -16.76 -14.14
CA VAL A 664 10.40 -17.89 -13.59
C VAL A 664 10.06 -17.57 -12.15
N ASP A 665 8.78 -17.55 -11.82
CA ASP A 665 8.30 -17.41 -10.45
C ASP A 665 7.86 -18.77 -9.91
N ASN A 666 8.01 -18.95 -8.58
CA ASN A 666 7.67 -20.20 -7.91
C ASN A 666 8.33 -21.43 -8.58
N LEU A 667 9.64 -21.39 -8.71
CA LEU A 667 10.46 -22.40 -9.42
C LEU A 667 10.15 -23.83 -9.04
N PHE A 668 9.85 -24.09 -7.76
CA PHE A 668 9.59 -25.43 -7.22
C PHE A 668 8.11 -25.85 -7.26
N ASP A 669 7.27 -25.07 -7.95
CA ASP A 669 5.84 -25.34 -8.14
C ASP A 669 5.09 -25.56 -6.81
N LYS A 670 5.39 -24.74 -5.82
CA LYS A 670 4.74 -24.80 -4.51
C LYS A 670 3.27 -24.40 -4.62
N SER A 671 2.36 -25.27 -4.20
CA SER A 671 0.96 -24.91 -3.98
C SER A 671 0.84 -24.11 -2.68
N TYR A 672 0.30 -22.89 -2.75
CA TYR A 672 0.15 -22.01 -1.58
C TYR A 672 -1.03 -21.05 -1.73
N VAL A 673 -1.39 -20.43 -0.62
CA VAL A 673 -2.45 -19.40 -0.53
C VAL A 673 -1.81 -18.02 -0.68
N GLY A 674 -2.23 -17.28 -1.70
CA GLY A 674 -1.71 -15.95 -2.01
C GLY A 674 -2.26 -14.87 -1.09
N SER A 675 -3.51 -15.01 -0.63
CA SER A 675 -4.10 -14.12 0.37
C SER A 675 -5.21 -14.82 1.17
N VAL A 676 -5.57 -14.24 2.32
CA VAL A 676 -6.57 -14.77 3.23
C VAL A 676 -7.71 -13.77 3.39
N ILE A 677 -8.94 -14.22 3.17
CA ILE A 677 -10.16 -13.47 3.48
C ILE A 677 -10.49 -13.70 4.96
N VAL A 678 -10.24 -12.67 5.78
CA VAL A 678 -10.36 -12.77 7.24
C VAL A 678 -11.82 -12.89 7.67
N ASN A 679 -12.10 -13.80 8.61
CA ASN A 679 -13.41 -14.00 9.23
C ASN A 679 -14.57 -14.21 8.22
N GLU A 680 -14.28 -14.82 7.08
CA GLU A 680 -15.31 -15.13 6.09
C GLU A 680 -16.26 -16.22 6.61
N SER A 681 -17.56 -15.91 6.76
CA SER A 681 -18.55 -16.70 7.48
C SER A 681 -18.87 -18.09 6.90
N ASN A 682 -18.54 -18.30 5.61
CA ASN A 682 -18.79 -19.58 4.93
C ASN A 682 -17.50 -20.42 4.81
N GLY A 683 -16.42 -20.05 5.50
CA GLY A 683 -15.13 -20.74 5.47
C GLY A 683 -14.34 -20.61 4.17
N ARG A 684 -14.72 -19.68 3.28
CA ARG A 684 -14.04 -19.40 2.01
C ARG A 684 -12.87 -18.44 2.21
N TYR A 685 -11.95 -18.83 3.07
CA TYR A 685 -10.82 -18.02 3.49
C TYR A 685 -9.70 -17.90 2.46
N TYR A 686 -9.62 -18.84 1.49
CA TYR A 686 -8.42 -19.08 0.72
C TYR A 686 -8.52 -18.48 -0.69
N GLU A 687 -7.56 -17.63 -1.05
CA GLU A 687 -7.33 -17.19 -2.42
C GLU A 687 -6.00 -17.79 -2.90
N PRO A 688 -6.05 -18.84 -3.74
CA PRO A 688 -4.86 -19.56 -4.19
C PRO A 688 -3.96 -18.71 -5.05
N ALA A 689 -2.65 -18.87 -4.88
CA ALA A 689 -1.63 -18.30 -5.75
C ALA A 689 -1.22 -19.28 -6.86
N PRO A 690 -0.64 -18.78 -7.97
CA PRO A 690 -0.15 -19.60 -9.06
C PRO A 690 0.95 -20.55 -8.62
N GLY A 691 0.97 -21.75 -9.23
CA GLY A 691 2.14 -22.61 -9.25
C GLY A 691 3.28 -21.98 -10.04
N ARG A 692 4.22 -22.79 -10.53
CA ARG A 692 5.32 -22.30 -11.38
C ARG A 692 4.77 -21.58 -12.61
N ASN A 693 5.25 -20.37 -12.81
CA ASN A 693 4.83 -19.55 -13.95
C ASN A 693 6.02 -18.82 -14.55
N TYR A 694 5.86 -18.41 -15.79
CA TYR A 694 6.94 -17.93 -16.64
C TYR A 694 6.55 -16.63 -17.33
N GLY A 695 7.54 -15.85 -17.69
CA GLY A 695 7.33 -14.72 -18.55
C GLY A 695 8.60 -14.24 -19.21
N VAL A 696 8.41 -13.54 -20.30
CA VAL A 696 9.46 -12.86 -21.05
C VAL A 696 9.07 -11.41 -21.30
N GLY A 697 10.03 -10.53 -21.24
CA GLY A 697 9.82 -9.10 -21.47
C GLY A 697 10.92 -8.51 -22.33
N ALA A 698 10.58 -7.39 -22.93
CA ALA A 698 11.55 -6.56 -23.63
C ALA A 698 11.20 -5.09 -23.45
N SER A 699 12.21 -4.25 -23.31
CA SER A 699 12.07 -2.80 -23.37
C SER A 699 13.09 -2.19 -24.30
N VAL A 700 12.72 -1.12 -24.95
CA VAL A 700 13.59 -0.31 -25.79
C VAL A 700 13.46 1.14 -25.38
N SER A 701 14.57 1.82 -25.21
CA SER A 701 14.59 3.27 -24.98
C SER A 701 15.51 3.95 -25.98
N TYR A 702 15.13 5.17 -26.34
CA TYR A 702 15.92 6.06 -27.20
C TYR A 702 16.08 7.40 -26.49
N ARG A 703 17.34 7.85 -26.38
CA ARG A 703 17.70 9.18 -25.86
C ARG A 703 17.94 10.12 -27.05
N PHE A 704 17.30 11.27 -27.02
CA PHE A 704 17.54 12.31 -28.02
C PHE A 704 18.86 13.01 -27.72
N GLU A 705 19.47 13.60 -28.77
CA GLU A 705 20.72 14.40 -28.64
C GLU A 705 20.42 15.79 -28.09
#